data_26c81ad63569f98d861286f977e712f1
#
_entry.id   26c81ad63569f98d861286f977e712f1
#
_cell.length_a   1.000
_cell.length_b   1.000
_cell.length_c   1.000
_cell.angle_alpha   90.00
_cell.angle_beta   90.00
_cell.angle_gamma   90.00
#
_symmetry.space_group_name_H-M   'P 1'
#
loop_
_entity.id
_entity.type
_entity.pdbx_description
1 polymer ?
#
loop_
_entity_poly.entity_id
_entity_poly.type
_entity_poly.pdbx_seq_one_letter_code
_entity_poly.pdbx_strand_id
1 'polypeptide(L)'
;MSKIFTLFVFCIFTLFVKAQTQAPVYTAQPFGQIDVSDLKMTSCDFEKDANAMVLFDQAVVETGFTSTTMLRHKRIKILNDKGKDEADVTIEYYSAHGDEDVSDVEAQTININKNVIEYTKVDPSLIYKQAIDKFRKKVTFSFPNVKPGSVIEFSYKLKLGYTGGFPNWDFQERIPVRYSELKAAIRSDYSYKVIPRTYKPYTTHTTEPWIKGENDTIGNNYTWAMSNIGSYKDEPYATGAADNIQRIEFILVGFKYSLHGTLRKIEYTWQEWAGGLVENADWGGQLTEKIADDTLIAKAKSLKSDNEKISYIFNSVKNSVKWNERSRCYLVDGVKKVWEKKIGNSTEINFILYNFLQQAGIKCYPELFSTRQHGKLQESIHDLSQFNTTVVSVAYKDTKYILDASDKYNTFNDFPFDLLNTSGLFMDPASHLYTLAYLKNENPSRKVVFVNAEIKPEGVLEGTAQINNFSYNRINSLRSYGTLGENKYTDLLKDDDNNLKIISYKRENTEIDSLPLTENIAFKQDLTGSDDTYIYFNPNLFTSFKTNPFLSEVRNSTIDFGSINSYAINGRYKVPTGYKIESLPKSLSLLMPDKSISFKRIVAEQDGDILVNYKIDFKKALFLKDEYVSIRDFYKKMYEMLNEQIVLKKI
;
A
#
# COMPACT_ATOMS: atom_id res chain seq x y z
N MET A 1 -72.39 -34.49 43.66
CA MET A 1 -71.85 -33.22 44.06
C MET A 1 -70.35 -33.47 44.31
N SER A 2 -69.51 -33.28 43.31
CA SER A 2 -68.05 -33.52 43.37
C SER A 2 -67.38 -32.18 43.25
N LYS A 3 -66.54 -31.82 44.22
CA LYS A 3 -65.71 -30.62 44.25
C LYS A 3 -64.36 -30.98 43.62
N ILE A 4 -64.08 -30.38 42.46
CA ILE A 4 -62.77 -30.46 41.80
C ILE A 4 -61.87 -29.38 42.43
N PHE A 5 -60.78 -29.82 43.04
CA PHE A 5 -59.72 -28.93 43.57
C PHE A 5 -58.66 -28.74 42.47
N THR A 6 -58.58 -27.51 41.92
CA THR A 6 -57.58 -27.20 40.94
C THR A 6 -56.32 -26.64 41.63
N LEU A 7 -55.24 -27.41 41.59
CA LEU A 7 -53.94 -27.02 42.16
C LEU A 7 -53.22 -26.13 41.13
N PHE A 8 -52.99 -24.84 41.46
CA PHE A 8 -52.19 -23.91 40.65
C PHE A 8 -50.71 -24.04 41.05
N VAL A 9 -49.90 -24.68 40.19
CA VAL A 9 -48.43 -24.74 40.39
C VAL A 9 -47.84 -23.50 39.78
N PHE A 10 -47.37 -22.57 40.61
CA PHE A 10 -46.61 -21.39 40.23
C PHE A 10 -45.16 -21.76 39.96
N CYS A 11 -44.79 -21.95 38.69
CA CYS A 11 -43.37 -22.09 38.31
C CYS A 11 -42.72 -20.71 38.34
N ILE A 12 -41.94 -20.42 39.39
CA ILE A 12 -41.06 -19.26 39.45
C ILE A 12 -39.84 -19.56 38.59
N PHE A 13 -39.81 -19.06 37.34
CA PHE A 13 -38.62 -18.99 36.50
C PHE A 13 -37.77 -17.83 37.03
N THR A 14 -36.77 -18.11 37.84
CA THR A 14 -35.71 -17.17 38.16
C THR A 14 -34.81 -16.99 36.92
N LEU A 15 -35.10 -15.94 36.13
CA LEU A 15 -34.16 -15.45 35.11
C LEU A 15 -32.90 -14.95 35.82
N PHE A 16 -31.86 -15.78 35.80
CA PHE A 16 -30.51 -15.32 36.05
C PHE A 16 -30.07 -14.44 34.91
N VAL A 17 -30.38 -13.15 35.00
CA VAL A 17 -29.71 -12.13 34.19
C VAL A 17 -28.27 -12.12 34.69
N LYS A 18 -27.38 -12.82 33.97
CA LYS A 18 -25.94 -12.56 34.09
C LYS A 18 -25.74 -11.14 33.61
N ALA A 19 -25.67 -10.20 34.54
CA ALA A 19 -25.08 -8.90 34.27
C ALA A 19 -23.66 -9.20 33.74
N GLN A 20 -23.47 -9.08 32.43
CA GLN A 20 -22.13 -8.99 31.89
C GLN A 20 -21.53 -7.71 32.46
N THR A 21 -20.76 -7.85 33.53
CA THR A 21 -19.85 -6.78 33.94
C THR A 21 -18.93 -6.55 32.75
N GLN A 22 -19.19 -5.49 31.98
CA GLN A 22 -18.25 -5.02 30.98
C GLN A 22 -16.91 -4.85 31.69
N ALA A 23 -15.89 -5.56 31.21
CA ALA A 23 -14.54 -5.35 31.69
C ALA A 23 -14.24 -3.83 31.62
N PRO A 24 -13.61 -3.26 32.65
CA PRO A 24 -13.32 -1.82 32.67
C PRO A 24 -12.57 -1.45 31.38
N VAL A 25 -13.07 -0.44 30.68
CA VAL A 25 -12.45 0.07 29.46
C VAL A 25 -11.08 0.62 29.86
N TYR A 26 -10.03 0.10 29.25
CA TYR A 26 -8.68 0.63 29.41
C TYR A 26 -8.66 2.08 28.94
N THR A 27 -7.99 2.97 29.68
CA THR A 27 -7.91 4.41 29.37
C THR A 27 -6.47 4.89 29.47
N ALA A 28 -6.18 6.01 28.81
CA ALA A 28 -4.88 6.66 28.94
C ALA A 28 -4.61 7.07 30.39
N GLN A 29 -3.39 6.81 30.85
CA GLN A 29 -2.90 7.16 32.20
C GLN A 29 -1.98 8.40 32.09
N PRO A 30 -1.82 9.18 33.16
CA PRO A 30 -0.85 10.29 33.20
C PRO A 30 0.57 9.84 32.90
N PHE A 31 1.40 10.73 32.33
CA PHE A 31 2.80 10.44 32.02
C PHE A 31 3.57 10.00 33.28
N GLY A 32 4.31 8.90 33.16
CA GLY A 32 5.09 8.32 34.25
C GLY A 32 4.28 7.51 35.28
N GLN A 33 2.96 7.48 35.23
CA GLN A 33 2.13 6.63 36.07
C GLN A 33 1.78 5.35 35.31
N ILE A 34 2.18 4.18 35.82
CA ILE A 34 1.98 2.91 35.13
C ILE A 34 1.45 1.85 36.08
N ASP A 35 0.50 1.06 35.63
CA ASP A 35 0.05 -0.13 36.34
C ASP A 35 1.10 -1.24 36.26
N VAL A 36 1.35 -1.90 37.37
CA VAL A 36 2.29 -3.01 37.44
C VAL A 36 1.85 -4.19 36.54
N SER A 37 0.55 -4.33 36.30
CA SER A 37 -0.01 -5.31 35.35
C SER A 37 0.50 -5.11 33.94
N ASP A 38 0.64 -3.88 33.47
CA ASP A 38 1.17 -3.54 32.15
C ASP A 38 2.66 -3.92 32.03
N LEU A 39 3.43 -3.70 33.12
CA LEU A 39 4.84 -4.11 33.15
C LEU A 39 5.00 -5.63 33.19
N LYS A 40 4.12 -6.34 33.87
CA LYS A 40 4.15 -7.82 33.99
C LYS A 40 3.53 -8.55 32.81
N MET A 41 2.87 -7.84 31.92
CA MET A 41 2.28 -8.41 30.70
C MET A 41 3.36 -9.04 29.79
N THR A 42 3.12 -10.27 29.35
CA THR A 42 4.03 -11.05 28.50
C THR A 42 3.49 -11.32 27.09
N SER A 43 2.22 -11.06 26.85
CA SER A 43 1.58 -11.25 25.54
C SER A 43 0.36 -10.35 25.41
N CYS A 44 -0.04 -10.04 24.17
CA CYS A 44 -1.33 -9.41 23.88
C CYS A 44 -2.44 -10.48 23.98
N ASP A 45 -3.51 -10.20 24.72
CA ASP A 45 -4.62 -11.13 24.97
C ASP A 45 -5.50 -11.34 23.74
N PHE A 46 -5.59 -10.36 22.85
CA PHE A 46 -6.39 -10.43 21.62
C PHE A 46 -5.55 -10.63 20.34
N GLU A 47 -4.20 -10.65 20.42
CA GLU A 47 -3.28 -10.96 19.32
C GLU A 47 -1.99 -11.62 19.89
N LYS A 48 -2.01 -12.95 20.02
CA LYS A 48 -0.98 -13.70 20.75
C LYS A 48 0.43 -13.65 20.18
N ASP A 49 0.55 -13.47 18.86
CA ASP A 49 1.79 -13.41 18.11
C ASP A 49 2.39 -11.99 17.99
N ALA A 50 1.82 -11.01 18.69
CA ALA A 50 2.29 -9.63 18.66
C ALA A 50 3.70 -9.49 19.24
N ASN A 51 4.55 -8.69 18.57
CA ASN A 51 5.91 -8.40 19.02
C ASN A 51 5.96 -7.22 20.02
N ALA A 52 5.02 -6.29 19.87
CA ALA A 52 4.77 -5.15 20.76
C ALA A 52 3.27 -4.83 20.74
N MET A 53 2.79 -3.99 21.65
CA MET A 53 1.41 -3.55 21.71
C MET A 53 1.34 -2.11 22.18
N VAL A 54 0.59 -1.26 21.49
CA VAL A 54 0.20 0.06 22.01
C VAL A 54 -0.74 -0.14 23.18
N LEU A 55 -0.33 0.25 24.38
CA LEU A 55 -1.20 0.23 25.55
C LEU A 55 -2.25 1.33 25.43
N PHE A 56 -1.82 2.54 25.09
CA PHE A 56 -2.70 3.60 24.65
C PHE A 56 -1.97 4.58 23.70
N ASP A 57 -2.76 5.21 22.84
CA ASP A 57 -2.39 6.37 22.03
C ASP A 57 -3.49 7.41 22.14
N GLN A 58 -3.20 8.53 22.78
CA GLN A 58 -4.15 9.61 23.01
C GLN A 58 -3.67 10.90 22.39
N ALA A 59 -4.56 11.59 21.69
CA ALA A 59 -4.35 12.98 21.30
C ALA A 59 -5.44 13.88 21.87
N VAL A 60 -5.03 15.05 22.31
CA VAL A 60 -5.91 16.18 22.67
C VAL A 60 -5.62 17.29 21.68
N VAL A 61 -6.58 17.59 20.81
CA VAL A 61 -6.49 18.63 19.78
C VAL A 61 -7.39 19.79 20.18
N GLU A 62 -6.85 20.99 20.17
CA GLU A 62 -7.59 22.21 20.43
C GLU A 62 -7.41 23.19 19.28
N THR A 63 -8.51 23.59 18.63
CA THR A 63 -8.50 24.65 17.63
C THR A 63 -8.45 26.02 18.32
N GLY A 64 -7.36 26.75 18.13
CA GLY A 64 -7.23 28.15 18.57
C GLY A 64 -7.71 29.13 17.52
N PHE A 65 -7.62 30.42 17.82
CA PHE A 65 -7.97 31.48 16.87
C PHE A 65 -6.93 31.65 15.75
N THR A 66 -5.65 31.41 16.05
CA THR A 66 -4.53 31.59 15.12
C THR A 66 -3.77 30.32 14.80
N SER A 67 -3.97 29.26 15.56
CA SER A 67 -3.30 27.98 15.37
C SER A 67 -4.08 26.85 16.05
N THR A 68 -3.92 25.64 15.58
CA THR A 68 -4.39 24.40 16.23
C THR A 68 -3.22 23.76 16.96
N THR A 69 -3.46 23.24 18.15
CA THR A 69 -2.43 22.49 18.91
C THR A 69 -2.90 21.08 19.18
N MET A 70 -1.97 20.13 19.09
CA MET A 70 -2.18 18.74 19.46
C MET A 70 -1.17 18.34 20.53
N LEU A 71 -1.66 17.83 21.66
CA LEU A 71 -0.87 17.10 22.63
C LEU A 71 -1.06 15.61 22.37
N ARG A 72 0.00 14.88 22.05
CA ARG A 72 -0.05 13.43 21.88
C ARG A 72 0.72 12.75 22.99
N HIS A 73 0.15 11.69 23.54
CA HIS A 73 0.74 10.84 24.54
C HIS A 73 0.54 9.37 24.17
N LYS A 74 1.64 8.66 24.01
CA LYS A 74 1.64 7.26 23.56
C LYS A 74 2.47 6.38 24.48
N ARG A 75 1.99 5.17 24.70
CA ARG A 75 2.66 4.15 25.51
C ARG A 75 2.63 2.81 24.79
N ILE A 76 3.80 2.15 24.70
CA ILE A 76 3.95 0.88 23.99
C ILE A 76 4.61 -0.15 24.89
N LYS A 77 4.06 -1.35 24.95
CA LYS A 77 4.64 -2.55 25.58
C LYS A 77 5.48 -3.29 24.58
N ILE A 78 6.72 -3.57 24.91
CA ILE A 78 7.63 -4.44 24.15
C ILE A 78 7.48 -5.87 24.66
N LEU A 79 7.04 -6.80 23.80
CA LEU A 79 6.74 -8.17 24.21
C LEU A 79 7.91 -9.12 23.94
N ASN A 80 8.67 -8.90 22.87
CA ASN A 80 9.84 -9.70 22.52
C ASN A 80 10.91 -8.86 21.79
N ASP A 81 12.01 -9.50 21.36
CA ASP A 81 13.13 -8.78 20.72
C ASP A 81 12.77 -8.09 19.41
N LYS A 82 11.82 -8.64 18.63
CA LYS A 82 11.34 -8.00 17.38
C LYS A 82 10.53 -6.75 17.66
N GLY A 83 9.93 -6.61 18.83
CA GLY A 83 9.20 -5.41 19.23
C GLY A 83 10.10 -4.22 19.55
N LYS A 84 11.42 -4.41 19.65
CA LYS A 84 12.37 -3.30 19.91
C LYS A 84 12.44 -2.28 18.77
N ASP A 85 12.00 -2.64 17.57
CA ASP A 85 11.93 -1.70 16.44
C ASP A 85 11.03 -0.49 16.75
N GLU A 86 10.08 -0.64 17.69
CA GLU A 86 9.23 0.47 18.17
C GLU A 86 10.00 1.50 19.04
N ALA A 87 11.24 1.21 19.42
CA ALA A 87 12.05 2.10 20.23
C ALA A 87 12.65 3.30 19.48
N ASP A 88 12.58 3.29 18.14
CA ASP A 88 13.05 4.39 17.29
C ASP A 88 11.86 5.21 16.80
N VAL A 89 11.74 6.43 17.32
CA VAL A 89 10.61 7.31 17.02
C VAL A 89 11.00 8.40 16.04
N THR A 90 10.15 8.60 15.02
CA THR A 90 10.24 9.70 14.06
C THR A 90 8.90 10.43 14.01
N ILE A 91 8.92 11.75 14.22
CA ILE A 91 7.76 12.63 14.12
C ILE A 91 8.02 13.63 13.00
N GLU A 92 7.36 13.44 11.85
CA GLU A 92 7.44 14.38 10.74
C GLU A 92 6.36 15.46 10.85
N TYR A 93 6.69 16.69 10.47
CA TYR A 93 5.75 17.81 10.44
C TYR A 93 6.08 18.78 9.31
N TYR A 94 5.06 19.52 8.87
CA TYR A 94 5.20 20.52 7.82
C TYR A 94 5.69 21.85 8.42
N SER A 95 6.68 22.48 7.83
CA SER A 95 7.31 23.69 8.39
C SER A 95 7.77 24.66 7.28
N ALA A 96 6.97 24.83 6.23
CA ALA A 96 7.33 25.68 5.08
C ALA A 96 7.57 27.14 5.46
N HIS A 97 6.78 27.66 6.39
CA HIS A 97 6.84 29.07 6.81
C HIS A 97 7.26 29.25 8.27
N GLY A 98 7.74 28.15 8.91
CA GLY A 98 8.12 28.19 10.32
C GLY A 98 6.94 28.15 11.30
N ASP A 99 5.73 27.95 10.78
CA ASP A 99 4.49 28.05 11.57
C ASP A 99 4.15 26.77 12.32
N GLU A 100 4.58 25.60 11.82
CA GLU A 100 4.43 24.32 12.51
C GLU A 100 5.69 23.96 13.27
N ASP A 101 5.50 23.42 14.46
CA ASP A 101 6.60 22.98 15.31
C ASP A 101 6.20 21.85 16.26
N VAL A 102 7.15 20.94 16.49
CA VAL A 102 7.08 19.91 17.53
C VAL A 102 7.92 20.36 18.72
N SER A 103 7.31 20.48 19.89
CA SER A 103 7.95 20.90 21.14
C SER A 103 7.55 19.99 22.29
N ASP A 104 8.11 20.28 23.47
CA ASP A 104 7.77 19.63 24.73
C ASP A 104 7.83 18.09 24.64
N VAL A 105 8.88 17.57 23.97
CA VAL A 105 9.07 16.13 23.81
C VAL A 105 9.60 15.56 25.12
N GLU A 106 8.82 14.69 25.74
CA GLU A 106 9.23 13.88 26.87
C GLU A 106 9.18 12.41 26.47
N ALA A 107 10.22 11.64 26.81
CA ALA A 107 10.29 10.22 26.49
C ALA A 107 11.06 9.43 27.55
N GLN A 108 10.60 8.23 27.86
CA GLN A 108 11.22 7.35 28.85
C GLN A 108 10.97 5.87 28.60
N THR A 109 11.91 5.04 29.02
CA THR A 109 11.74 3.60 29.15
C THR A 109 11.39 3.25 30.58
N ILE A 110 10.39 2.42 30.79
CA ILE A 110 9.94 1.95 32.08
C ILE A 110 10.19 0.43 32.15
N ASN A 111 10.99 0.02 33.11
CA ASN A 111 11.34 -1.37 33.36
C ASN A 111 10.90 -1.80 34.77
N ILE A 112 10.74 -3.08 34.96
CA ILE A 112 10.59 -3.67 36.29
C ILE A 112 11.78 -4.57 36.58
N ASN A 113 12.46 -4.36 37.71
CA ASN A 113 13.58 -5.15 38.14
C ASN A 113 13.37 -5.53 39.63
N LYS A 114 13.27 -6.83 39.92
CA LYS A 114 13.02 -7.34 41.30
C LYS A 114 11.86 -6.60 42.00
N ASN A 115 10.75 -6.38 41.30
CA ASN A 115 9.56 -5.62 41.72
C ASN A 115 9.77 -4.12 41.99
N VAL A 116 10.91 -3.54 41.60
CA VAL A 116 11.14 -2.09 41.59
C VAL A 116 10.91 -1.58 40.19
N ILE A 117 10.15 -0.49 40.03
CA ILE A 117 9.94 0.20 38.76
C ILE A 117 11.09 1.18 38.55
N GLU A 118 11.75 1.02 37.41
CA GLU A 118 12.89 1.86 37.01
C GLU A 118 12.50 2.69 35.79
N TYR A 119 12.73 4.00 35.85
CA TYR A 119 12.49 4.93 34.77
C TYR A 119 13.82 5.41 34.18
N THR A 120 14.01 5.27 32.87
CA THR A 120 15.17 5.79 32.16
C THR A 120 14.70 6.80 31.13
N LYS A 121 14.90 8.08 31.40
CA LYS A 121 14.53 9.17 30.49
C LYS A 121 15.43 9.20 29.27
N VAL A 122 14.89 9.60 28.14
CA VAL A 122 15.67 10.01 26.97
C VAL A 122 16.31 11.35 27.27
N ASP A 123 17.63 11.46 27.10
CA ASP A 123 18.34 12.73 27.30
C ASP A 123 17.87 13.73 26.21
N PRO A 124 17.47 14.96 26.58
CA PRO A 124 17.07 15.97 25.60
C PRO A 124 18.09 16.24 24.50
N SER A 125 19.38 16.05 24.77
CA SER A 125 20.45 16.18 23.76
C SER A 125 20.44 15.09 22.68
N LEU A 126 19.72 13.98 22.92
CA LEU A 126 19.52 12.88 21.97
C LEU A 126 18.21 13.00 21.19
N ILE A 127 17.49 14.09 21.34
CA ILE A 127 16.28 14.41 20.57
C ILE A 127 16.69 15.35 19.43
N TYR A 128 16.73 14.82 18.21
CA TYR A 128 17.24 15.55 17.05
C TYR A 128 16.15 16.16 16.22
N LYS A 129 16.27 17.47 15.93
CA LYS A 129 15.41 18.20 15.01
C LYS A 129 16.14 18.39 13.68
N GLN A 130 15.62 17.82 12.58
CA GLN A 130 16.32 17.80 11.29
C GLN A 130 15.39 18.27 10.17
N ALA A 131 15.93 19.02 9.20
CA ALA A 131 15.22 19.33 7.96
C ALA A 131 15.22 18.09 7.05
N ILE A 132 14.07 17.77 6.49
CA ILE A 132 13.91 16.76 5.44
C ILE A 132 14.04 17.44 4.07
N ASP A 133 13.38 18.56 3.90
CA ASP A 133 13.42 19.44 2.73
C ASP A 133 13.00 20.87 3.15
N LYS A 134 12.77 21.77 2.19
CA LYS A 134 12.35 23.17 2.49
C LYS A 134 10.96 23.27 3.13
N PHE A 135 10.14 22.22 3.07
CA PHE A 135 8.77 22.21 3.58
C PHE A 135 8.58 21.36 4.82
N ARG A 136 9.48 20.40 5.08
CA ARG A 136 9.30 19.40 6.14
C ARG A 136 10.50 19.30 7.04
N LYS A 137 10.21 19.06 8.29
CA LYS A 137 11.17 18.70 9.35
C LYS A 137 10.74 17.41 10.01
N LYS A 138 11.66 16.80 10.74
CA LYS A 138 11.39 15.66 11.62
C LYS A 138 12.07 15.84 12.97
N VAL A 139 11.44 15.27 13.99
CA VAL A 139 12.06 15.02 15.30
C VAL A 139 12.32 13.51 15.38
N THR A 140 13.53 13.13 15.75
CA THR A 140 13.92 11.72 15.92
C THR A 140 14.60 11.51 17.25
N PHE A 141 14.29 10.38 17.91
CA PHE A 141 14.95 9.93 19.13
C PHE A 141 14.79 8.43 19.30
N SER A 142 15.68 7.81 20.07
CA SER A 142 15.64 6.39 20.41
C SER A 142 15.54 6.20 21.92
N PHE A 143 14.79 5.20 22.34
CA PHE A 143 14.64 4.89 23.76
C PHE A 143 15.86 4.09 24.30
N PRO A 144 16.47 4.50 25.43
CA PRO A 144 17.55 3.74 26.05
C PRO A 144 17.00 2.53 26.83
N ASN A 145 17.85 1.52 27.03
CA ASN A 145 17.60 0.36 27.90
C ASN A 145 16.34 -0.47 27.56
N VAL A 146 15.94 -0.52 26.29
CA VAL A 146 14.77 -1.29 25.85
C VAL A 146 15.11 -2.78 25.76
N LYS A 147 14.27 -3.61 26.39
CA LYS A 147 14.36 -5.08 26.39
C LYS A 147 12.95 -5.69 26.35
N PRO A 148 12.82 -6.99 26.04
CA PRO A 148 11.55 -7.67 26.20
C PRO A 148 10.98 -7.44 27.62
N GLY A 149 9.72 -7.02 27.69
CA GLY A 149 9.05 -6.63 28.93
C GLY A 149 9.08 -5.15 29.26
N SER A 150 9.91 -4.33 28.59
CA SER A 150 9.90 -2.87 28.75
C SER A 150 8.59 -2.25 28.29
N VAL A 151 8.28 -1.11 28.87
CA VAL A 151 7.28 -0.18 28.37
C VAL A 151 8.00 1.10 27.97
N ILE A 152 7.75 1.60 26.76
CA ILE A 152 8.22 2.89 26.29
C ILE A 152 7.05 3.87 26.29
N GLU A 153 7.33 5.11 26.65
CA GLU A 153 6.33 6.15 26.81
C GLU A 153 6.88 7.48 26.32
N PHE A 154 6.09 8.19 25.51
CA PHE A 154 6.46 9.53 25.06
C PHE A 154 5.24 10.43 24.90
N SER A 155 5.50 11.73 25.05
CA SER A 155 4.53 12.77 24.76
C SER A 155 5.19 13.92 24.01
N TYR A 156 4.41 14.67 23.25
CA TYR A 156 4.87 15.87 22.56
C TYR A 156 3.71 16.80 22.24
N LYS A 157 4.04 18.05 22.00
CA LYS A 157 3.13 19.06 21.49
C LYS A 157 3.45 19.37 20.04
N LEU A 158 2.44 19.26 19.17
CA LEU A 158 2.49 19.72 17.78
C LEU A 158 1.64 20.99 17.67
N LYS A 159 2.25 22.08 17.22
CA LYS A 159 1.56 23.28 16.80
C LYS A 159 1.37 23.23 15.29
N LEU A 160 0.12 23.33 14.82
CA LEU A 160 -0.22 23.44 13.40
C LEU A 160 -0.31 24.92 13.02
N GLY A 161 0.41 25.28 11.96
CA GLY A 161 0.74 26.69 11.67
C GLY A 161 -0.34 27.48 10.98
N TYR A 162 -1.37 26.85 10.43
CA TYR A 162 -2.43 27.57 9.76
C TYR A 162 -3.79 27.36 10.41
N THR A 163 -4.59 28.39 10.33
CA THR A 163 -5.95 28.43 10.85
C THR A 163 -6.81 27.40 10.09
N GLY A 164 -7.44 26.50 10.83
CA GLY A 164 -8.32 25.49 10.25
C GLY A 164 -7.63 24.17 9.87
N GLY A 165 -6.31 24.05 10.02
CA GLY A 165 -5.65 22.74 9.96
C GLY A 165 -6.11 21.86 11.10
N PHE A 166 -6.52 20.63 10.82
CA PHE A 166 -6.87 19.64 11.82
C PHE A 166 -6.23 18.29 11.45
N PRO A 167 -5.56 17.63 12.40
CA PRO A 167 -4.88 16.37 12.10
C PRO A 167 -5.89 15.24 11.93
N ASN A 168 -5.62 14.34 10.98
CA ASN A 168 -6.29 13.06 10.93
C ASN A 168 -5.83 12.17 12.08
N TRP A 169 -6.63 11.18 12.45
CA TRP A 169 -6.31 10.27 13.54
C TRP A 169 -6.43 8.82 13.11
N ASP A 170 -5.33 8.08 13.21
CA ASP A 170 -5.27 6.65 12.92
C ASP A 170 -5.47 5.88 14.23
N PHE A 171 -6.59 5.15 14.35
CA PHE A 171 -6.86 4.30 15.51
C PHE A 171 -6.08 2.98 15.43
N GLN A 172 -5.73 2.54 14.23
CA GLN A 172 -5.08 1.27 13.96
C GLN A 172 -3.63 1.47 13.52
N GLU A 173 -2.75 0.59 13.97
CA GLU A 173 -1.32 0.60 13.65
C GLU A 173 -0.85 -0.78 13.18
N ARG A 174 0.44 -0.92 12.84
CA ARG A 174 1.05 -2.21 12.46
C ARG A 174 1.26 -3.16 13.66
N ILE A 175 1.11 -2.67 14.87
CA ILE A 175 1.04 -3.45 16.11
C ILE A 175 -0.36 -3.30 16.72
N PRO A 176 -0.85 -4.28 17.50
CA PRO A 176 -2.17 -4.18 18.12
C PRO A 176 -2.27 -2.99 19.07
N VAL A 177 -3.45 -2.37 19.13
CA VAL A 177 -3.72 -1.18 19.93
C VAL A 177 -4.81 -1.51 20.94
N ARG A 178 -4.47 -1.44 22.23
CA ARG A 178 -5.43 -1.68 23.31
C ARG A 178 -6.43 -0.54 23.46
N TYR A 179 -5.95 0.71 23.38
CA TYR A 179 -6.79 1.90 23.45
C TYR A 179 -6.24 3.03 22.58
N SER A 180 -7.08 3.60 21.75
CA SER A 180 -6.75 4.77 20.93
C SER A 180 -7.85 5.81 21.07
N GLU A 181 -7.50 7.07 21.39
CA GLU A 181 -8.45 8.13 21.69
C GLU A 181 -8.03 9.46 21.04
N LEU A 182 -8.97 10.07 20.36
CA LEU A 182 -8.89 11.46 19.92
C LEU A 182 -9.90 12.29 20.68
N LYS A 183 -9.44 13.28 21.46
CA LYS A 183 -10.22 14.36 22.03
C LYS A 183 -10.02 15.61 21.20
N ALA A 184 -11.08 16.23 20.74
CA ALA A 184 -11.03 17.39 19.87
C ALA A 184 -11.91 18.52 20.40
N ALA A 185 -11.30 19.61 20.83
CA ALA A 185 -11.98 20.86 21.15
C ALA A 185 -12.03 21.73 19.88
N ILE A 186 -13.18 21.71 19.20
CA ILE A 186 -13.38 22.41 17.93
C ILE A 186 -14.24 23.64 18.17
N ARG A 187 -13.68 24.81 17.85
CA ARG A 187 -14.39 26.12 17.94
C ARG A 187 -15.52 26.19 16.91
N SER A 188 -16.59 26.90 17.27
CA SER A 188 -17.76 27.06 16.40
C SER A 188 -17.54 28.00 15.19
N ASP A 189 -16.38 28.64 15.10
CA ASP A 189 -15.95 29.39 13.91
C ASP A 189 -15.31 28.50 12.83
N TYR A 190 -15.06 27.20 13.10
CA TYR A 190 -14.64 26.22 12.10
C TYR A 190 -15.72 25.16 11.87
N SER A 191 -15.90 24.79 10.63
CA SER A 191 -16.79 23.69 10.22
C SER A 191 -15.99 22.65 9.48
N TYR A 192 -15.97 21.43 10.02
CA TYR A 192 -15.29 20.28 9.41
C TYR A 192 -16.29 19.23 8.92
N LYS A 193 -16.03 18.67 7.74
CA LYS A 193 -16.59 17.39 7.34
C LYS A 193 -15.74 16.29 7.98
N VAL A 194 -16.37 15.48 8.83
CA VAL A 194 -15.72 14.36 9.52
C VAL A 194 -15.99 13.10 8.74
N ILE A 195 -14.94 12.36 8.39
CA ILE A 195 -15.01 11.15 7.54
C ILE A 195 -14.43 9.98 8.32
N PRO A 196 -15.28 9.16 8.95
CA PRO A 196 -14.83 7.94 9.59
C PRO A 196 -14.57 6.85 8.54
N ARG A 197 -13.42 6.20 8.64
CA ARG A 197 -13.04 5.00 7.90
C ARG A 197 -12.82 3.87 8.91
N THR A 198 -13.90 3.38 9.49
CA THR A 198 -13.84 2.33 10.51
C THR A 198 -14.76 1.19 10.14
N TYR A 199 -14.31 -0.04 10.35
CA TYR A 199 -15.12 -1.25 10.21
C TYR A 199 -15.54 -1.84 11.56
N LYS A 200 -15.03 -1.26 12.66
CA LYS A 200 -15.52 -1.53 14.03
C LYS A 200 -16.18 -0.28 14.59
N PRO A 201 -17.18 -0.42 15.48
CA PRO A 201 -17.78 0.72 16.14
C PRO A 201 -16.78 1.38 17.12
N TYR A 202 -16.98 2.66 17.37
CA TYR A 202 -16.28 3.34 18.45
C TYR A 202 -16.67 2.76 19.81
N THR A 203 -15.69 2.62 20.71
CA THR A 203 -15.93 2.30 22.14
C THR A 203 -16.55 3.51 22.84
N THR A 204 -16.10 4.71 22.46
CA THR A 204 -16.64 5.99 22.95
C THR A 204 -16.80 6.94 21.77
N HIS A 205 -17.97 7.58 21.70
CA HIS A 205 -18.23 8.69 20.79
C HIS A 205 -19.17 9.67 21.50
N THR A 206 -18.60 10.80 21.97
CA THR A 206 -19.35 11.83 22.68
C THR A 206 -19.14 13.20 22.06
N THR A 207 -20.13 14.05 22.25
CA THR A 207 -20.08 15.47 21.90
C THR A 207 -20.65 16.27 23.04
N GLU A 208 -19.87 17.22 23.55
CA GLU A 208 -20.24 18.08 24.67
C GLU A 208 -19.97 19.54 24.33
N PRO A 209 -20.79 20.49 24.79
CA PRO A 209 -20.53 21.90 24.58
C PRO A 209 -19.18 22.31 25.19
N TRP A 210 -18.38 23.08 24.44
CA TRP A 210 -17.19 23.74 24.96
C TRP A 210 -17.55 25.15 25.48
N ILE A 211 -17.68 25.28 26.79
CA ILE A 211 -18.11 26.50 27.44
C ILE A 211 -16.90 27.27 27.98
N LYS A 212 -16.87 28.59 27.73
CA LYS A 212 -15.86 29.49 28.28
C LYS A 212 -16.58 30.56 29.12
N GLY A 213 -16.12 30.76 30.37
CA GLY A 213 -16.80 31.64 31.31
C GLY A 213 -18.13 31.05 31.80
N GLU A 214 -19.09 31.91 32.21
CA GLU A 214 -20.30 31.43 32.86
C GLU A 214 -21.35 30.82 31.91
N ASN A 215 -21.41 31.21 30.60
CA ASN A 215 -22.39 30.67 29.64
C ASN A 215 -22.05 30.83 28.16
N ASP A 216 -20.80 31.16 27.82
CA ASP A 216 -20.44 31.38 26.41
C ASP A 216 -19.94 30.08 25.74
N THR A 217 -20.78 29.46 24.93
CA THR A 217 -20.40 28.25 24.14
C THR A 217 -19.55 28.67 22.96
N ILE A 218 -18.26 28.37 23.02
CA ILE A 218 -17.29 28.72 21.99
C ILE A 218 -17.05 27.61 20.97
N GLY A 219 -17.59 26.41 21.19
CA GLY A 219 -17.42 25.24 20.32
C GLY A 219 -17.99 23.96 20.90
N ASN A 220 -17.45 22.85 20.48
CA ASN A 220 -17.77 21.53 21.02
C ASN A 220 -16.50 20.74 21.31
N ASN A 221 -16.55 19.94 22.37
CA ASN A 221 -15.62 18.89 22.69
C ASN A 221 -16.13 17.56 22.13
N TYR A 222 -15.35 16.94 21.30
CA TYR A 222 -15.63 15.63 20.74
C TYR A 222 -14.66 14.60 21.31
N THR A 223 -15.13 13.39 21.54
CA THR A 223 -14.28 12.25 21.88
C THR A 223 -14.61 11.09 20.96
N TRP A 224 -13.59 10.55 20.31
CA TRP A 224 -13.66 9.28 19.59
C TRP A 224 -12.63 8.35 20.18
N ALA A 225 -13.05 7.16 20.61
CA ALA A 225 -12.13 6.15 21.12
C ALA A 225 -12.48 4.76 20.57
N MET A 226 -11.45 3.96 20.38
CA MET A 226 -11.57 2.55 20.00
C MET A 226 -10.68 1.69 20.90
N SER A 227 -11.12 0.47 21.18
CA SER A 227 -10.42 -0.47 22.04
C SER A 227 -10.18 -1.82 21.34
N ASN A 228 -9.09 -2.50 21.73
CA ASN A 228 -8.71 -3.84 21.28
C ASN A 228 -8.74 -3.95 19.73
N ILE A 229 -7.97 -3.06 19.10
CA ILE A 229 -7.83 -3.01 17.65
C ILE A 229 -6.66 -3.92 17.27
N GLY A 230 -6.92 -4.95 16.45
CA GLY A 230 -5.87 -5.81 15.91
C GLY A 230 -4.88 -5.02 15.04
N SER A 231 -3.66 -5.51 14.94
CA SER A 231 -2.65 -4.91 14.06
C SER A 231 -3.14 -4.83 12.61
N TYR A 232 -2.77 -3.77 11.91
CA TYR A 232 -2.91 -3.74 10.46
C TYR A 232 -1.90 -4.70 9.84
N LYS A 233 -2.41 -5.64 9.06
CA LYS A 233 -1.59 -6.57 8.26
C LYS A 233 -1.81 -6.27 6.80
N ASP A 234 -0.72 -6.22 6.04
CA ASP A 234 -0.82 -6.05 4.60
C ASP A 234 -1.52 -7.28 4.01
N GLU A 235 -2.69 -7.07 3.42
CA GLU A 235 -3.43 -8.11 2.71
C GLU A 235 -2.89 -8.21 1.28
N PRO A 236 -2.71 -9.40 0.71
CA PRO A 236 -2.23 -9.56 -0.67
C PRO A 236 -3.09 -8.75 -1.65
N TYR A 237 -2.43 -8.00 -2.54
CA TYR A 237 -3.09 -7.14 -3.54
C TYR A 237 -3.96 -6.02 -2.95
N ALA A 238 -3.73 -5.61 -1.72
CA ALA A 238 -4.33 -4.37 -1.20
C ALA A 238 -3.62 -3.14 -1.76
N THR A 239 -4.32 -2.00 -1.75
CA THR A 239 -3.71 -0.68 -1.93
C THR A 239 -3.01 -0.22 -0.66
N GLY A 240 -2.51 1.02 -0.61
CA GLY A 240 -1.78 1.53 0.55
C GLY A 240 -2.54 1.41 1.88
N ALA A 241 -1.79 1.40 2.97
CA ALA A 241 -2.34 1.29 4.32
C ALA A 241 -3.39 2.39 4.62
N ALA A 242 -3.20 3.59 4.08
CA ALA A 242 -4.11 4.72 4.26
C ALA A 242 -5.57 4.44 3.86
N ASP A 243 -5.79 3.55 2.86
CA ASP A 243 -7.14 3.12 2.46
C ASP A 243 -7.77 2.11 3.41
N ASN A 244 -6.96 1.38 4.17
CA ASN A 244 -7.35 0.12 4.80
C ASN A 244 -7.27 0.14 6.33
N ILE A 245 -6.57 1.13 6.93
CA ILE A 245 -6.51 1.30 8.39
C ILE A 245 -7.78 1.98 8.92
N GLN A 246 -8.11 1.69 10.17
CA GLN A 246 -9.20 2.38 10.86
C GLN A 246 -8.74 3.78 11.29
N ARG A 247 -9.39 4.81 10.74
CA ARG A 247 -9.02 6.20 10.94
C ARG A 247 -10.23 7.13 10.87
N ILE A 248 -10.02 8.38 11.28
CA ILE A 248 -10.96 9.48 11.12
C ILE A 248 -10.23 10.65 10.45
N GLU A 249 -10.86 11.24 9.43
CA GLU A 249 -10.31 12.33 8.65
C GLU A 249 -11.16 13.58 8.82
N PHE A 250 -10.52 14.74 8.77
CA PHE A 250 -11.15 16.04 8.96
C PHE A 250 -10.85 16.96 7.78
N ILE A 251 -11.89 17.47 7.14
CA ILE A 251 -11.78 18.39 6.03
C ILE A 251 -12.48 19.69 6.41
N LEU A 252 -11.75 20.79 6.39
CA LEU A 252 -12.32 22.10 6.62
C LEU A 252 -13.25 22.47 5.47
N VAL A 253 -14.54 22.66 5.77
CA VAL A 253 -15.58 23.02 4.78
C VAL A 253 -16.15 24.42 5.01
N GLY A 254 -15.70 25.11 6.05
CA GLY A 254 -16.12 26.48 6.30
C GLY A 254 -15.47 27.09 7.53
N PHE A 255 -15.44 28.39 7.56
CA PHE A 255 -14.98 29.15 8.73
C PHE A 255 -15.74 30.49 8.87
N LYS A 256 -15.70 31.05 10.08
CA LYS A 256 -16.19 32.40 10.38
C LYS A 256 -15.01 33.28 10.80
N TYR A 257 -15.04 34.56 10.43
CA TYR A 257 -14.02 35.52 10.91
C TYR A 257 -14.17 35.87 12.41
N SER A 258 -15.32 35.56 13.01
CA SER A 258 -15.59 35.70 14.43
C SER A 258 -16.62 34.66 14.86
N LEU A 259 -16.70 34.35 16.16
CA LEU A 259 -17.68 33.36 16.71
C LEU A 259 -19.12 33.64 16.29
N HIS A 260 -19.51 34.91 16.23
CA HIS A 260 -20.87 35.35 15.85
C HIS A 260 -20.99 35.76 14.39
N GLY A 261 -19.92 35.59 13.58
CA GLY A 261 -19.92 35.92 12.17
C GLY A 261 -20.67 34.93 11.30
N THR A 262 -20.90 35.33 10.02
CA THR A 262 -21.48 34.45 9.02
C THR A 262 -20.49 33.37 8.62
N LEU A 263 -20.96 32.13 8.49
CA LEU A 263 -20.13 31.02 8.01
C LEU A 263 -19.78 31.26 6.53
N ARG A 264 -18.49 31.39 6.24
CA ARG A 264 -17.98 31.36 4.90
C ARG A 264 -17.67 29.90 4.54
N LYS A 265 -18.42 29.35 3.61
CA LYS A 265 -18.15 28.00 3.12
C LYS A 265 -16.86 27.97 2.30
N ILE A 266 -16.09 26.91 2.47
CA ILE A 266 -14.93 26.55 1.66
C ILE A 266 -15.37 25.36 0.83
N GLU A 267 -16.05 25.60 -0.27
CA GLU A 267 -16.48 24.56 -1.21
C GLU A 267 -15.68 24.77 -2.50
N TYR A 268 -14.37 24.44 -2.45
CA TYR A 268 -13.61 24.42 -3.68
C TYR A 268 -14.04 23.24 -4.56
N THR A 269 -14.26 23.52 -5.81
CA THR A 269 -14.40 22.52 -6.86
C THR A 269 -13.02 22.07 -7.34
N TRP A 270 -12.94 20.94 -8.04
CA TRP A 270 -11.69 20.55 -8.71
C TRP A 270 -11.20 21.63 -9.68
N GLN A 271 -12.12 22.35 -10.31
CA GLN A 271 -11.83 23.47 -11.21
C GLN A 271 -11.09 24.61 -10.49
N GLU A 272 -11.56 25.01 -9.32
CA GLU A 272 -10.96 26.10 -8.53
C GLU A 272 -9.61 25.68 -7.93
N TRP A 273 -9.50 24.46 -7.42
CA TRP A 273 -8.24 23.94 -6.92
C TRP A 273 -7.17 23.86 -8.01
N ALA A 274 -7.51 23.29 -9.18
CA ALA A 274 -6.57 23.20 -10.30
C ALA A 274 -6.21 24.56 -10.85
N GLY A 275 -7.17 25.50 -10.95
CA GLY A 275 -6.91 26.88 -11.37
C GLY A 275 -5.91 27.58 -10.46
N GLY A 276 -6.15 27.54 -9.14
CA GLY A 276 -5.22 28.11 -8.17
C GLY A 276 -3.83 27.48 -8.20
N LEU A 277 -3.72 26.18 -8.47
CA LEU A 277 -2.44 25.50 -8.62
C LEU A 277 -1.69 25.94 -9.88
N VAL A 278 -2.39 26.09 -11.00
CA VAL A 278 -1.82 26.58 -12.27
C VAL A 278 -1.38 28.04 -12.17
N GLU A 279 -2.11 28.88 -11.43
CA GLU A 279 -1.76 30.28 -11.20
C GLU A 279 -0.60 30.45 -10.20
N ASN A 280 -0.29 29.45 -9.41
CA ASN A 280 0.79 29.51 -8.44
C ASN A 280 2.16 29.52 -9.14
N ALA A 281 2.99 30.51 -8.83
CA ALA A 281 4.31 30.67 -9.46
C ALA A 281 5.26 29.51 -9.20
N ASP A 282 5.20 28.89 -8.00
CA ASP A 282 6.07 27.78 -7.61
C ASP A 282 5.65 26.45 -8.26
N TRP A 283 4.43 26.37 -8.82
CA TRP A 283 3.94 25.20 -9.51
C TRP A 283 3.67 25.48 -10.98
N GLY A 284 2.67 26.29 -11.32
CA GLY A 284 2.30 26.62 -12.72
C GLY A 284 3.39 27.38 -13.45
N GLY A 285 4.14 28.27 -12.76
CA GLY A 285 5.30 28.94 -13.31
C GLY A 285 6.39 27.98 -13.78
N GLN A 286 6.53 26.83 -13.13
CA GLN A 286 7.50 25.79 -13.49
C GLN A 286 7.12 25.01 -14.77
N LEU A 287 5.85 25.02 -15.18
CA LEU A 287 5.42 24.44 -16.47
C LEU A 287 5.98 25.25 -17.67
N THR A 288 6.13 26.56 -17.50
CA THR A 288 6.63 27.47 -18.54
C THR A 288 8.14 27.76 -18.45
N GLU A 289 8.78 27.28 -17.36
CA GLU A 289 10.21 27.49 -17.11
C GLU A 289 11.05 26.72 -18.14
N LYS A 290 11.87 27.42 -18.93
CA LYS A 290 12.66 26.82 -20.00
C LYS A 290 13.93 26.15 -19.48
N ILE A 291 14.07 24.85 -19.72
CA ILE A 291 15.28 24.07 -19.42
C ILE A 291 16.14 24.06 -20.69
N ALA A 292 17.41 24.45 -20.57
CA ALA A 292 18.34 24.44 -21.70
C ALA A 292 19.01 23.07 -21.85
N ASP A 293 18.72 22.38 -22.95
CA ASP A 293 19.49 21.24 -23.46
C ASP A 293 19.30 21.17 -24.97
N ASP A 294 20.10 22.00 -25.65
CA ASP A 294 19.97 22.16 -27.10
C ASP A 294 20.27 20.87 -27.86
N THR A 295 21.15 20.02 -27.33
CA THR A 295 21.51 18.74 -27.95
C THR A 295 20.33 17.77 -27.90
N LEU A 296 19.69 17.62 -26.74
CA LEU A 296 18.50 16.78 -26.57
C LEU A 296 17.37 17.25 -27.47
N ILE A 297 17.09 18.56 -27.47
CA ILE A 297 15.99 19.14 -28.26
C ILE A 297 16.26 19.05 -29.76
N ALA A 298 17.47 19.35 -30.24
CA ALA A 298 17.83 19.21 -31.65
C ALA A 298 17.67 17.75 -32.12
N LYS A 299 18.13 16.79 -31.30
CA LYS A 299 17.96 15.38 -31.61
C LYS A 299 16.48 14.98 -31.65
N ALA A 300 15.69 15.38 -30.65
CA ALA A 300 14.25 15.11 -30.61
C ALA A 300 13.55 15.64 -31.88
N LYS A 301 13.83 16.91 -32.26
CA LYS A 301 13.24 17.55 -33.46
C LYS A 301 13.65 16.86 -34.77
N SER A 302 14.80 16.22 -34.85
CA SER A 302 15.26 15.46 -36.02
C SER A 302 14.56 14.11 -36.23
N LEU A 303 13.79 13.63 -35.25
CA LEU A 303 13.07 12.36 -35.34
C LEU A 303 11.83 12.49 -36.24
N LYS A 304 11.48 11.37 -36.93
CA LYS A 304 10.50 11.37 -38.02
C LYS A 304 9.05 11.46 -37.52
N SER A 305 8.76 10.93 -36.36
CA SER A 305 7.41 10.86 -35.82
C SER A 305 7.33 11.36 -34.38
N ASP A 306 6.15 11.85 -33.97
CA ASP A 306 5.94 12.29 -32.61
C ASP A 306 6.07 11.12 -31.59
N ASN A 307 5.72 9.90 -32.01
CA ASN A 307 5.95 8.71 -31.18
C ASN A 307 7.44 8.48 -30.87
N GLU A 308 8.31 8.63 -31.90
CA GLU A 308 9.76 8.54 -31.68
C GLU A 308 10.27 9.69 -30.80
N LYS A 309 9.75 10.91 -30.95
CA LYS A 309 10.10 12.07 -30.10
C LYS A 309 9.69 11.83 -28.65
N ILE A 310 8.44 11.38 -28.42
CA ILE A 310 7.93 11.08 -27.08
C ILE A 310 8.80 10.01 -26.41
N SER A 311 9.04 8.90 -27.08
CA SER A 311 9.87 7.81 -26.58
C SER A 311 11.30 8.25 -26.25
N TYR A 312 11.92 9.01 -27.17
CA TYR A 312 13.28 9.52 -26.98
C TYR A 312 13.38 10.47 -25.78
N ILE A 313 12.49 11.46 -25.68
CA ILE A 313 12.51 12.44 -24.59
C ILE A 313 12.20 11.76 -23.26
N PHE A 314 11.18 10.89 -23.23
CA PHE A 314 10.83 10.11 -22.03
C PHE A 314 12.02 9.31 -21.49
N ASN A 315 12.67 8.53 -22.35
CA ASN A 315 13.83 7.73 -21.95
C ASN A 315 15.04 8.60 -21.59
N SER A 316 15.24 9.74 -22.24
CA SER A 316 16.31 10.65 -21.92
C SER A 316 16.15 11.25 -20.52
N VAL A 317 14.96 11.69 -20.15
CA VAL A 317 14.67 12.23 -18.81
C VAL A 317 14.77 11.12 -17.75
N LYS A 318 14.09 9.99 -17.98
CA LYS A 318 14.07 8.82 -17.08
C LYS A 318 15.48 8.33 -16.73
N ASN A 319 16.38 8.32 -17.71
CA ASN A 319 17.75 7.83 -17.52
C ASN A 319 18.72 8.89 -17.00
N SER A 320 18.37 10.18 -17.11
CA SER A 320 19.25 11.29 -16.72
C SER A 320 19.00 11.77 -15.28
N VAL A 321 17.78 11.67 -14.77
CA VAL A 321 17.40 12.20 -13.45
C VAL A 321 16.99 11.08 -12.51
N LYS A 322 17.70 10.98 -11.38
CA LYS A 322 17.37 10.00 -10.34
C LYS A 322 16.21 10.50 -9.48
N TRP A 323 15.22 9.63 -9.25
CA TRP A 323 14.20 9.87 -8.26
C TRP A 323 14.76 9.78 -6.83
N ASN A 324 14.40 10.73 -5.98
CA ASN A 324 14.84 10.81 -4.59
C ASN A 324 13.93 10.04 -3.62
N GLU A 325 13.14 9.08 -4.15
CA GLU A 325 12.18 8.23 -3.43
C GLU A 325 11.00 8.99 -2.81
N ARG A 326 10.74 10.24 -3.25
CA ARG A 326 9.64 11.07 -2.75
C ARG A 326 8.63 11.34 -3.86
N SER A 327 7.43 10.83 -3.67
CA SER A 327 6.27 11.22 -4.47
C SER A 327 5.63 12.45 -3.84
N ARG A 328 5.53 13.54 -4.60
CA ARG A 328 4.99 14.84 -4.19
C ARG A 328 4.24 15.46 -5.36
N CYS A 329 3.12 16.14 -5.11
CA CYS A 329 2.44 16.92 -6.15
C CYS A 329 2.99 18.36 -6.30
N TYR A 330 4.00 18.76 -5.53
CA TYR A 330 4.64 20.06 -5.55
C TYR A 330 6.17 19.96 -5.76
N LEU A 331 6.78 21.05 -6.25
CA LEU A 331 8.21 21.14 -6.51
C LEU A 331 8.95 21.66 -5.27
N VAL A 332 10.14 21.12 -5.02
CA VAL A 332 11.01 21.52 -3.90
C VAL A 332 12.13 22.44 -4.39
N ASP A 333 12.85 22.01 -5.43
CA ASP A 333 14.01 22.72 -5.96
C ASP A 333 13.73 23.46 -7.28
N GLY A 334 12.69 23.06 -8.01
CA GLY A 334 12.33 23.54 -9.32
C GLY A 334 13.09 22.85 -10.46
N VAL A 335 12.53 22.91 -11.66
CA VAL A 335 12.95 22.10 -12.82
C VAL A 335 14.39 22.35 -13.28
N LYS A 336 14.88 23.60 -13.29
CA LYS A 336 16.26 23.92 -13.71
C LYS A 336 17.28 23.30 -12.78
N LYS A 337 17.13 23.55 -11.48
CA LYS A 337 18.07 23.05 -10.47
C LYS A 337 18.07 21.52 -10.42
N VAL A 338 16.90 20.86 -10.57
CA VAL A 338 16.80 19.41 -10.64
C VAL A 338 17.47 18.86 -11.89
N TRP A 339 17.31 19.51 -13.06
CA TRP A 339 18.03 19.10 -14.27
C TRP A 339 19.53 19.23 -14.15
N GLU A 340 20.05 20.24 -13.46
CA GLU A 340 21.48 20.41 -13.17
C GLU A 340 22.02 19.35 -12.23
N LYS A 341 21.36 19.13 -11.09
CA LYS A 341 21.82 18.20 -10.04
C LYS A 341 21.47 16.72 -10.30
N LYS A 342 20.63 16.44 -11.31
CA LYS A 342 20.21 15.09 -11.73
C LYS A 342 19.53 14.26 -10.63
N ILE A 343 18.87 14.91 -9.68
CA ILE A 343 18.05 14.26 -8.63
C ILE A 343 16.85 15.14 -8.26
N GLY A 344 15.65 14.57 -8.19
CA GLY A 344 14.42 15.29 -7.85
C GLY A 344 13.30 14.38 -7.36
N ASN A 345 12.18 14.98 -6.95
CA ASN A 345 10.96 14.25 -6.63
C ASN A 345 10.18 13.88 -7.92
N SER A 346 9.11 13.11 -7.78
CA SER A 346 8.33 12.61 -8.92
C SER A 346 7.79 13.74 -9.81
N THR A 347 7.20 14.79 -9.24
CA THR A 347 6.64 15.92 -9.99
C THR A 347 7.74 16.73 -10.67
N GLU A 348 8.87 16.98 -10.02
CA GLU A 348 9.99 17.73 -10.62
C GLU A 348 10.53 17.03 -11.88
N ILE A 349 10.69 15.70 -11.81
CA ILE A 349 11.15 14.89 -12.95
C ILE A 349 10.13 14.95 -14.09
N ASN A 350 8.84 14.83 -13.79
CA ASN A 350 7.78 14.85 -14.78
C ASN A 350 7.56 16.27 -15.36
N PHE A 351 7.85 17.33 -14.62
CA PHE A 351 7.84 18.69 -15.15
C PHE A 351 9.01 18.94 -16.11
N ILE A 352 10.18 18.32 -15.87
CA ILE A 352 11.29 18.32 -16.83
C ILE A 352 10.85 17.60 -18.11
N LEU A 353 10.20 16.43 -17.99
CA LEU A 353 9.63 15.71 -19.14
C LEU A 353 8.63 16.59 -19.90
N TYR A 354 7.69 17.22 -19.22
CA TYR A 354 6.71 18.14 -19.78
C TYR A 354 7.39 19.25 -20.58
N ASN A 355 8.38 19.91 -19.99
CA ASN A 355 9.15 21.00 -20.60
C ASN A 355 9.82 20.58 -21.91
N PHE A 356 10.51 19.44 -21.93
CA PHE A 356 11.19 18.98 -23.15
C PHE A 356 10.21 18.52 -24.23
N LEU A 357 9.09 17.90 -23.86
CA LEU A 357 8.03 17.56 -24.81
C LEU A 357 7.46 18.82 -25.48
N GLN A 358 7.14 19.86 -24.70
CA GLN A 358 6.66 21.14 -25.21
C GLN A 358 7.69 21.82 -26.14
N GLN A 359 8.97 21.83 -25.76
CA GLN A 359 10.05 22.38 -26.58
C GLN A 359 10.25 21.60 -27.90
N ALA A 360 9.95 20.30 -27.92
CA ALA A 360 9.97 19.48 -29.12
C ALA A 360 8.70 19.60 -29.99
N GLY A 361 7.72 20.42 -29.57
CA GLY A 361 6.46 20.63 -30.28
C GLY A 361 5.39 19.58 -30.01
N ILE A 362 5.54 18.76 -28.95
CA ILE A 362 4.54 17.78 -28.53
C ILE A 362 3.55 18.44 -27.56
N LYS A 363 2.28 18.46 -27.92
CA LYS A 363 1.21 18.92 -27.04
C LYS A 363 1.00 17.95 -25.91
N CYS A 364 1.25 18.38 -24.69
CA CYS A 364 1.13 17.57 -23.49
C CYS A 364 0.56 18.37 -22.32
N TYR A 365 0.08 17.68 -21.28
CA TYR A 365 -0.65 18.26 -20.18
C TYR A 365 -0.19 17.66 -18.84
N PRO A 366 -0.16 18.44 -17.76
CA PRO A 366 0.02 17.87 -16.42
C PRO A 366 -1.27 17.17 -15.96
N GLU A 367 -1.11 16.05 -15.26
CA GLU A 367 -2.22 15.28 -14.67
C GLU A 367 -1.79 14.83 -13.26
N LEU A 368 -2.56 15.20 -12.21
CA LEU A 368 -2.26 14.84 -10.85
C LEU A 368 -2.85 13.47 -10.54
N PHE A 369 -2.08 12.65 -9.81
CA PHE A 369 -2.53 11.35 -9.35
C PHE A 369 -2.21 11.09 -7.89
N SER A 370 -3.00 10.21 -7.29
CA SER A 370 -2.66 9.51 -6.05
C SER A 370 -2.08 8.14 -6.41
N THR A 371 -0.86 7.85 -5.97
CA THR A 371 -0.26 6.54 -6.17
C THR A 371 -0.95 5.48 -5.32
N ARG A 372 -0.87 4.20 -5.72
CA ARG A 372 -1.47 3.06 -4.99
C ARG A 372 -1.07 3.02 -3.50
N GLN A 373 0.16 3.39 -3.18
CA GLN A 373 0.65 3.41 -1.79
C GLN A 373 0.15 4.61 -0.99
N HIS A 374 -0.16 5.72 -1.64
CA HIS A 374 -0.71 6.90 -0.99
C HIS A 374 -2.19 6.74 -0.64
N GLY A 375 -2.94 6.01 -1.46
CA GLY A 375 -4.35 5.72 -1.28
C GLY A 375 -5.21 6.16 -2.46
N LYS A 376 -6.45 5.68 -2.50
CA LYS A 376 -7.38 5.97 -3.60
C LYS A 376 -8.00 7.35 -3.46
N LEU A 377 -8.10 8.06 -4.59
CA LEU A 377 -8.83 9.32 -4.67
C LEU A 377 -10.31 9.12 -4.32
N GLN A 378 -10.82 9.95 -3.42
CA GLN A 378 -12.25 10.11 -3.17
C GLN A 378 -12.75 11.31 -3.96
N GLU A 379 -13.36 11.07 -5.11
CA GLU A 379 -13.75 12.12 -6.06
C GLU A 379 -14.73 13.16 -5.48
N SER A 380 -15.55 12.76 -4.47
CA SER A 380 -16.48 13.65 -3.76
C SER A 380 -15.83 14.56 -2.73
N ILE A 381 -14.52 14.43 -2.52
CA ILE A 381 -13.73 15.23 -1.61
C ILE A 381 -12.76 16.06 -2.42
N HIS A 382 -13.06 17.35 -2.56
CA HIS A 382 -12.23 18.26 -3.34
C HIS A 382 -11.08 18.78 -2.49
N ASP A 383 -9.99 18.01 -2.41
CA ASP A 383 -8.78 18.35 -1.67
C ASP A 383 -7.53 17.86 -2.42
N LEU A 384 -6.62 18.80 -2.74
CA LEU A 384 -5.37 18.50 -3.44
C LEU A 384 -4.43 17.61 -2.62
N SER A 385 -4.58 17.55 -1.30
CA SER A 385 -3.76 16.67 -0.45
C SER A 385 -3.96 15.17 -0.74
N GLN A 386 -5.03 14.82 -1.44
CA GLN A 386 -5.27 13.46 -1.91
C GLN A 386 -4.31 13.04 -3.04
N PHE A 387 -3.64 13.98 -3.71
CA PHE A 387 -2.66 13.69 -4.75
C PHE A 387 -1.24 13.74 -4.19
N ASN A 388 -0.37 12.88 -4.71
CA ASN A 388 1.03 12.88 -4.32
C ASN A 388 2.01 12.85 -5.50
N THR A 389 1.54 12.92 -6.74
CA THR A 389 2.41 13.01 -7.92
C THR A 389 1.72 13.76 -9.05
N THR A 390 2.53 14.39 -9.92
CA THR A 390 2.08 14.91 -11.21
C THR A 390 2.82 14.15 -12.30
N VAL A 391 2.09 13.72 -13.32
CA VAL A 391 2.61 13.02 -14.49
C VAL A 391 2.29 13.81 -15.76
N VAL A 392 2.75 13.34 -16.91
CA VAL A 392 2.51 14.00 -18.20
C VAL A 392 1.54 13.19 -19.04
N SER A 393 0.42 13.80 -19.41
CA SER A 393 -0.56 13.25 -20.34
C SER A 393 -0.32 13.74 -21.76
N VAL A 394 -0.28 12.84 -22.74
CA VAL A 394 -0.13 13.16 -24.15
C VAL A 394 -1.23 12.46 -24.94
N ALA A 395 -1.97 13.20 -25.75
CA ALA A 395 -2.90 12.65 -26.73
C ALA A 395 -2.24 12.68 -28.11
N TYR A 396 -2.00 11.52 -28.70
CA TYR A 396 -1.45 11.42 -30.04
C TYR A 396 -2.28 10.45 -30.86
N LYS A 397 -2.93 10.95 -31.92
CA LYS A 397 -3.95 10.22 -32.70
C LYS A 397 -5.04 9.69 -31.73
N ASP A 398 -5.35 8.39 -31.82
CA ASP A 398 -6.33 7.73 -30.97
C ASP A 398 -5.74 7.14 -29.68
N THR A 399 -4.45 7.44 -29.39
CA THR A 399 -3.73 6.89 -28.24
C THR A 399 -3.50 7.97 -27.18
N LYS A 400 -3.90 7.68 -25.93
CA LYS A 400 -3.53 8.44 -24.74
C LYS A 400 -2.28 7.81 -24.13
N TYR A 401 -1.27 8.63 -23.87
CA TYR A 401 -0.09 8.26 -23.08
C TYR A 401 -0.17 8.94 -21.73
N ILE A 402 0.15 8.19 -20.67
CA ILE A 402 0.38 8.71 -19.31
C ILE A 402 1.82 8.39 -18.98
N LEU A 403 2.65 9.40 -18.89
CA LEU A 403 4.10 9.29 -18.83
C LEU A 403 4.58 9.69 -17.44
N ASP A 404 5.25 8.77 -16.75
CA ASP A 404 5.93 9.00 -15.49
C ASP A 404 7.40 8.59 -15.61
N ALA A 405 8.28 9.58 -15.76
CA ALA A 405 9.72 9.38 -15.90
C ALA A 405 10.45 9.28 -14.55
N SER A 406 9.74 9.32 -13.43
CA SER A 406 10.34 9.21 -12.10
C SER A 406 10.74 7.78 -11.76
N ASP A 407 10.05 6.77 -12.29
CA ASP A 407 10.40 5.37 -12.11
C ASP A 407 11.18 4.85 -13.33
N LYS A 408 12.42 4.40 -13.12
CA LYS A 408 13.31 3.89 -14.16
C LYS A 408 12.79 2.66 -14.90
N TYR A 409 11.81 1.94 -14.32
CA TYR A 409 11.21 0.75 -14.94
C TYR A 409 9.96 1.05 -15.76
N ASN A 410 9.37 2.25 -15.62
CA ASN A 410 8.24 2.65 -16.45
C ASN A 410 8.63 2.71 -17.93
N THR A 411 7.67 2.38 -18.79
CA THR A 411 7.79 2.47 -20.25
C THR A 411 6.86 3.56 -20.78
N PHE A 412 7.13 4.05 -21.97
CA PHE A 412 6.22 5.05 -22.57
C PHE A 412 4.97 4.41 -23.19
N ASN A 413 4.95 3.09 -23.38
CA ASN A 413 3.84 2.35 -23.98
C ASN A 413 2.78 1.88 -22.98
N ASP A 414 3.17 1.67 -21.72
CA ASP A 414 2.27 1.24 -20.66
C ASP A 414 1.96 2.39 -19.72
N PHE A 415 0.73 2.46 -19.22
CA PHE A 415 0.42 3.39 -18.13
C PHE A 415 1.22 3.01 -16.88
N PRO A 416 1.67 3.98 -16.06
CA PRO A 416 2.36 3.66 -14.83
C PRO A 416 1.49 2.78 -13.92
N PHE A 417 2.03 1.64 -13.49
CA PHE A 417 1.28 0.65 -12.70
C PHE A 417 0.70 1.23 -11.41
N ASP A 418 1.46 2.11 -10.75
CA ASP A 418 1.07 2.72 -9.48
C ASP A 418 -0.07 3.75 -9.60
N LEU A 419 -0.49 4.06 -10.83
CA LEU A 419 -1.57 5.01 -11.12
C LEU A 419 -2.83 4.32 -11.64
N LEU A 420 -2.85 3.00 -11.75
CA LEU A 420 -3.99 2.27 -12.30
C LEU A 420 -5.15 2.16 -11.28
N ASN A 421 -6.36 2.08 -11.82
CA ASN A 421 -7.61 1.89 -11.08
C ASN A 421 -7.94 3.04 -10.11
N THR A 422 -7.53 4.27 -10.46
CA THR A 422 -7.89 5.51 -9.77
C THR A 422 -8.16 6.62 -10.79
N SER A 423 -8.71 7.75 -10.34
CA SER A 423 -8.88 8.93 -11.19
C SER A 423 -7.72 9.89 -11.03
N GLY A 424 -7.26 10.47 -12.14
CA GLY A 424 -6.34 11.59 -12.16
C GLY A 424 -7.06 12.90 -12.42
N LEU A 425 -6.51 14.01 -11.93
CA LEU A 425 -6.99 15.35 -12.24
C LEU A 425 -6.20 15.87 -13.46
N PHE A 426 -6.81 15.71 -14.63
CA PHE A 426 -6.29 16.25 -15.90
C PHE A 426 -6.41 17.76 -15.91
N MET A 427 -5.36 18.44 -16.39
CA MET A 427 -5.32 19.91 -16.46
C MET A 427 -4.82 20.39 -17.82
N ASP A 428 -5.65 21.20 -18.50
CA ASP A 428 -5.24 22.01 -19.66
C ASP A 428 -5.20 23.49 -19.23
N PRO A 429 -4.02 24.01 -18.88
CA PRO A 429 -3.87 25.40 -18.44
C PRO A 429 -4.30 26.43 -19.50
N ALA A 430 -4.15 26.11 -20.80
CA ALA A 430 -4.43 27.06 -21.89
C ALA A 430 -5.93 27.26 -22.11
N SER A 431 -6.75 26.20 -21.94
CA SER A 431 -8.21 26.28 -22.09
C SER A 431 -8.94 26.35 -20.75
N HIS A 432 -8.23 26.35 -19.62
CA HIS A 432 -8.79 26.27 -18.26
C HIS A 432 -9.72 25.06 -18.07
N LEU A 433 -9.45 23.95 -18.77
CA LEU A 433 -10.19 22.70 -18.62
C LEU A 433 -9.52 21.82 -17.59
N TYR A 434 -10.21 21.56 -16.48
CA TYR A 434 -9.74 20.72 -15.41
C TYR A 434 -10.82 19.68 -15.09
N THR A 435 -10.47 18.39 -15.19
CA THR A 435 -11.46 17.31 -15.03
C THR A 435 -10.83 16.04 -14.51
N LEU A 436 -11.62 15.27 -13.75
CA LEU A 436 -11.20 13.94 -13.33
C LEU A 436 -11.32 12.95 -14.51
N ALA A 437 -10.31 12.10 -14.67
CA ALA A 437 -10.27 11.05 -15.67
C ALA A 437 -9.83 9.72 -15.02
N TYR A 438 -10.68 8.70 -15.09
CA TYR A 438 -10.36 7.39 -14.54
C TYR A 438 -9.33 6.66 -15.41
N LEU A 439 -8.27 6.13 -14.77
CA LEU A 439 -7.19 5.43 -15.46
C LEU A 439 -7.28 3.92 -15.22
N LYS A 440 -7.52 3.16 -16.27
CA LYS A 440 -7.46 1.71 -16.30
C LYS A 440 -6.72 1.23 -17.54
N ASN A 441 -6.06 0.10 -17.45
CA ASN A 441 -5.50 -0.58 -18.61
C ASN A 441 -6.37 -1.79 -18.98
N GLU A 442 -6.91 -1.78 -20.20
CA GLU A 442 -7.75 -2.87 -20.71
C GLU A 442 -6.94 -3.98 -21.41
N ASN A 443 -5.66 -3.72 -21.68
CA ASN A 443 -4.77 -4.71 -22.27
C ASN A 443 -4.21 -5.63 -21.17
N PRO A 444 -4.29 -6.96 -21.34
CA PRO A 444 -3.76 -7.88 -20.34
C PRO A 444 -2.24 -7.87 -20.31
N SER A 445 -1.68 -7.79 -19.12
CA SER A 445 -0.28 -8.12 -18.89
C SER A 445 -0.11 -9.64 -19.00
N ARG A 446 0.82 -10.10 -19.84
CA ARG A 446 0.98 -11.53 -20.14
C ARG A 446 2.30 -12.07 -19.59
N LYS A 447 2.25 -13.31 -19.08
CA LYS A 447 3.42 -14.14 -18.79
C LYS A 447 3.24 -15.49 -19.47
N VAL A 448 4.22 -15.90 -20.26
CA VAL A 448 4.19 -17.20 -20.95
C VAL A 448 5.42 -18.00 -20.54
N VAL A 449 5.19 -19.20 -20.02
CA VAL A 449 6.23 -20.12 -19.59
C VAL A 449 6.24 -21.34 -20.53
N PHE A 450 7.39 -21.70 -21.05
CA PHE A 450 7.63 -22.92 -21.76
C PHE A 450 8.63 -23.76 -20.98
N VAL A 451 8.30 -25.00 -20.70
CA VAL A 451 9.20 -25.99 -20.07
C VAL A 451 9.39 -27.16 -21.01
N ASN A 452 10.65 -27.53 -21.26
CA ASN A 452 10.99 -28.74 -21.99
C ASN A 452 11.99 -29.55 -21.16
N ALA A 453 11.57 -30.69 -20.64
CA ALA A 453 12.36 -31.43 -19.67
C ALA A 453 12.27 -32.96 -19.88
N GLU A 454 13.28 -33.66 -19.41
CA GLU A 454 13.36 -35.11 -19.39
C GLU A 454 13.36 -35.63 -17.96
N ILE A 455 12.51 -36.59 -17.68
CA ILE A 455 12.48 -37.32 -16.41
C ILE A 455 13.49 -38.45 -16.49
N LYS A 456 14.37 -38.53 -15.49
CA LYS A 456 15.39 -39.58 -15.39
C LYS A 456 14.90 -40.70 -14.46
N PRO A 457 15.30 -41.97 -14.74
CA PRO A 457 14.90 -43.12 -13.89
C PRO A 457 15.25 -42.99 -12.41
N GLU A 458 16.31 -42.24 -12.08
CA GLU A 458 16.75 -41.95 -10.73
C GLU A 458 15.92 -40.86 -9.98
N GLY A 459 14.78 -40.50 -10.53
CA GLY A 459 13.90 -39.51 -9.89
C GLY A 459 14.41 -38.05 -10.02
N VAL A 460 14.98 -37.72 -11.15
CA VAL A 460 15.47 -36.37 -11.45
C VAL A 460 14.77 -35.82 -12.69
N LEU A 461 14.35 -34.55 -12.63
CA LEU A 461 13.86 -33.81 -13.79
C LEU A 461 14.93 -32.81 -14.26
N GLU A 462 15.35 -32.90 -15.49
CA GLU A 462 16.34 -32.00 -16.09
C GLU A 462 15.80 -31.38 -17.37
N GLY A 463 16.04 -30.09 -17.58
CA GLY A 463 15.52 -29.42 -18.76
C GLY A 463 15.82 -27.96 -18.86
N THR A 464 15.05 -27.33 -19.75
CA THR A 464 15.09 -25.88 -19.97
C THR A 464 13.71 -25.28 -19.75
N ALA A 465 13.69 -24.04 -19.29
CA ALA A 465 12.49 -23.22 -19.26
C ALA A 465 12.77 -21.87 -19.94
N GLN A 466 11.77 -21.36 -20.64
CA GLN A 466 11.77 -20.01 -21.19
C GLN A 466 10.56 -19.26 -20.63
N ILE A 467 10.80 -18.12 -20.01
CA ILE A 467 9.77 -17.23 -19.48
C ILE A 467 9.75 -15.98 -20.33
N ASN A 468 8.58 -15.66 -20.92
CA ASN A 468 8.37 -14.44 -21.68
C ASN A 468 7.40 -13.53 -20.92
N ASN A 469 7.91 -12.42 -20.43
CA ASN A 469 7.17 -11.43 -19.64
C ASN A 469 6.85 -10.21 -20.51
N PHE A 470 5.57 -9.81 -20.54
CA PHE A 470 5.08 -8.66 -21.31
C PHE A 470 4.50 -7.60 -20.36
N SER A 471 4.54 -6.33 -20.76
CA SER A 471 3.94 -5.21 -20.04
C SER A 471 4.33 -5.21 -18.54
N TYR A 472 3.40 -5.18 -17.60
CA TYR A 472 3.70 -5.12 -16.16
C TYR A 472 4.43 -6.35 -15.62
N ASN A 473 4.26 -7.54 -16.21
CA ASN A 473 5.07 -8.69 -15.83
C ASN A 473 6.56 -8.46 -16.18
N ARG A 474 6.83 -7.83 -17.35
CA ARG A 474 8.18 -7.40 -17.74
C ARG A 474 8.76 -6.38 -16.75
N ILE A 475 7.99 -5.32 -16.44
CA ILE A 475 8.38 -4.27 -15.51
C ILE A 475 8.69 -4.85 -14.12
N ASN A 476 7.84 -5.74 -13.62
CA ASN A 476 8.02 -6.39 -12.32
C ASN A 476 9.26 -7.28 -12.26
N SER A 477 9.52 -8.07 -13.33
CA SER A 477 10.72 -8.90 -13.40
C SER A 477 12.00 -8.06 -13.45
N LEU A 478 12.02 -6.98 -14.24
CA LEU A 478 13.16 -6.04 -14.30
C LEU A 478 13.41 -5.37 -12.95
N ARG A 479 12.34 -4.91 -12.29
CA ARG A 479 12.40 -4.24 -10.97
C ARG A 479 12.92 -5.22 -9.90
N SER A 480 12.36 -6.42 -9.84
CA SER A 480 12.76 -7.44 -8.88
C SER A 480 14.23 -7.83 -9.05
N TYR A 481 14.66 -8.04 -10.29
CA TYR A 481 16.06 -8.32 -10.56
C TYR A 481 16.99 -7.16 -10.19
N GLY A 482 16.62 -5.94 -10.54
CA GLY A 482 17.40 -4.73 -10.24
C GLY A 482 17.49 -4.40 -8.75
N THR A 483 16.51 -4.85 -7.96
CA THR A 483 16.47 -4.65 -6.50
C THR A 483 17.18 -5.77 -5.75
N LEU A 484 16.97 -7.01 -6.15
CA LEU A 484 17.44 -8.20 -5.43
C LEU A 484 18.84 -8.66 -5.88
N GLY A 485 19.23 -8.36 -7.13
CA GLY A 485 20.37 -8.96 -7.81
C GLY A 485 20.06 -10.39 -8.28
N GLU A 486 20.94 -10.95 -9.15
CA GLU A 486 20.71 -12.21 -9.85
C GLU A 486 20.45 -13.39 -8.92
N ASN A 487 21.29 -13.57 -7.89
CA ASN A 487 21.17 -14.73 -7.00
C ASN A 487 19.81 -14.79 -6.28
N LYS A 488 19.40 -13.70 -5.64
CA LYS A 488 18.09 -13.65 -4.94
C LYS A 488 16.91 -13.67 -5.92
N TYR A 489 17.08 -13.12 -7.12
CA TYR A 489 16.04 -13.16 -8.13
C TYR A 489 15.85 -14.59 -8.68
N THR A 490 16.93 -15.33 -8.91
CA THR A 490 16.84 -16.74 -9.31
C THR A 490 16.26 -17.62 -8.20
N ASP A 491 16.53 -17.30 -6.93
CA ASP A 491 15.85 -17.95 -5.80
C ASP A 491 14.34 -17.67 -5.81
N LEU A 492 13.93 -16.44 -6.12
CA LEU A 492 12.51 -16.10 -6.29
C LEU A 492 11.85 -16.92 -7.42
N LEU A 493 12.56 -17.16 -8.54
CA LEU A 493 12.05 -17.97 -9.64
C LEU A 493 11.83 -19.45 -9.28
N LYS A 494 12.52 -19.97 -8.28
CA LYS A 494 12.32 -21.33 -7.75
C LYS A 494 11.06 -21.46 -6.89
N ASP A 495 10.45 -20.34 -6.48
CA ASP A 495 9.22 -20.30 -5.69
C ASP A 495 9.37 -21.14 -4.39
N ASP A 496 10.47 -20.91 -3.65
CA ASP A 496 10.89 -21.60 -2.41
C ASP A 496 11.14 -23.12 -2.55
N ASP A 497 11.30 -23.63 -3.78
CA ASP A 497 11.62 -25.05 -4.01
C ASP A 497 13.13 -25.30 -3.83
N ASN A 498 13.50 -25.87 -2.71
CA ASN A 498 14.89 -26.20 -2.41
C ASN A 498 15.45 -27.37 -3.24
N ASN A 499 14.58 -28.19 -3.86
CA ASN A 499 14.96 -29.30 -4.73
C ASN A 499 15.21 -28.85 -6.16
N LEU A 500 14.77 -27.63 -6.52
CA LEU A 500 14.97 -27.04 -7.83
C LEU A 500 16.27 -26.24 -7.87
N LYS A 501 17.19 -26.61 -8.74
CA LYS A 501 18.49 -25.95 -8.98
C LYS A 501 18.49 -25.30 -10.34
N ILE A 502 18.75 -24.01 -10.41
CA ILE A 502 19.00 -23.28 -11.65
C ILE A 502 20.47 -23.47 -12.00
N ILE A 503 20.76 -24.11 -13.15
CA ILE A 503 22.10 -24.41 -13.64
C ILE A 503 22.66 -23.25 -14.45
N SER A 504 21.81 -22.62 -15.25
CA SER A 504 22.16 -21.39 -15.98
C SER A 504 20.95 -20.49 -16.12
N TYR A 505 21.21 -19.19 -16.15
CA TYR A 505 20.20 -18.15 -16.29
C TYR A 505 20.70 -17.07 -17.26
N LYS A 506 19.86 -16.68 -18.21
CA LYS A 506 20.17 -15.63 -19.18
C LYS A 506 18.93 -14.81 -19.48
N ARG A 507 19.10 -13.49 -19.59
CA ARG A 507 18.02 -12.54 -19.94
C ARG A 507 18.27 -11.93 -21.32
N GLU A 508 17.20 -11.69 -22.07
CA GLU A 508 17.22 -11.06 -23.39
C GLU A 508 16.16 -9.96 -23.45
N ASN A 509 16.39 -8.95 -24.28
CA ASN A 509 15.51 -7.81 -24.51
C ASN A 509 15.32 -6.90 -23.26
N THR A 510 16.31 -6.85 -22.38
CA THR A 510 16.23 -6.02 -21.15
C THR A 510 16.00 -4.55 -21.44
N GLU A 511 16.56 -4.00 -22.53
CA GLU A 511 16.53 -2.60 -22.91
C GLU A 511 15.50 -2.29 -24.02
N ILE A 512 14.75 -3.29 -24.53
CA ILE A 512 13.84 -3.12 -25.65
C ILE A 512 12.41 -3.23 -25.16
N ASP A 513 11.78 -2.12 -24.85
CA ASP A 513 10.44 -2.07 -24.25
C ASP A 513 9.33 -2.65 -25.13
N SER A 514 9.51 -2.67 -26.46
CA SER A 514 8.54 -3.23 -27.42
C SER A 514 8.58 -4.76 -27.54
N LEU A 515 9.60 -5.40 -26.95
CA LEU A 515 9.74 -6.86 -26.95
C LEU A 515 9.49 -7.43 -25.55
N PRO A 516 9.08 -8.70 -25.44
CA PRO A 516 9.01 -9.36 -24.14
C PRO A 516 10.40 -9.49 -23.52
N LEU A 517 10.48 -9.32 -22.20
CA LEU A 517 11.65 -9.79 -21.46
C LEU A 517 11.65 -11.32 -21.52
N THR A 518 12.67 -11.89 -22.15
CA THR A 518 12.84 -13.33 -22.25
C THR A 518 13.89 -13.79 -21.26
N GLU A 519 13.53 -14.76 -20.42
CA GLU A 519 14.40 -15.36 -19.42
C GLU A 519 14.58 -16.85 -19.76
N ASN A 520 15.80 -17.23 -20.09
CA ASN A 520 16.18 -18.59 -20.46
C ASN A 520 16.87 -19.26 -19.28
N ILE A 521 16.38 -20.44 -18.89
CA ILE A 521 16.77 -21.17 -17.69
C ILE A 521 17.14 -22.60 -18.09
N ALA A 522 18.31 -23.09 -17.67
CA ALA A 522 18.56 -24.52 -17.58
C ALA A 522 18.43 -24.93 -16.11
N PHE A 523 17.75 -26.03 -15.83
CA PHE A 523 17.45 -26.44 -14.47
C PHE A 523 17.56 -27.94 -14.25
N LYS A 524 17.70 -28.31 -12.98
CA LYS A 524 17.61 -29.67 -12.46
C LYS A 524 16.78 -29.66 -11.19
N GLN A 525 15.86 -30.61 -11.07
CA GLN A 525 15.01 -30.79 -9.90
C GLN A 525 15.08 -32.22 -9.39
N ASP A 526 15.39 -32.37 -8.11
CA ASP A 526 15.34 -33.67 -7.44
C ASP A 526 13.86 -33.96 -7.06
N LEU A 527 13.27 -35.04 -7.64
CA LEU A 527 11.87 -35.41 -7.45
C LEU A 527 11.72 -36.20 -6.15
N THR A 528 11.63 -35.47 -5.06
CA THR A 528 11.48 -36.05 -3.72
C THR A 528 10.15 -36.77 -3.56
N GLY A 529 10.16 -37.97 -2.96
CA GLY A 529 8.99 -38.84 -2.85
C GLY A 529 8.92 -39.93 -3.94
N SER A 530 9.80 -39.86 -4.96
CA SER A 530 9.97 -40.97 -5.91
C SER A 530 10.72 -42.12 -5.26
N ASP A 531 10.40 -43.35 -5.67
CA ASP A 531 11.02 -44.59 -5.23
C ASP A 531 11.41 -45.49 -6.41
N ASP A 532 11.87 -46.69 -6.16
CA ASP A 532 12.27 -47.65 -7.18
C ASP A 532 11.13 -48.08 -8.12
N THR A 533 9.87 -47.80 -7.76
CA THR A 533 8.66 -48.23 -8.48
C THR A 533 7.93 -47.04 -9.10
N TYR A 534 7.88 -45.90 -8.39
CA TYR A 534 7.09 -44.74 -8.81
C TYR A 534 7.92 -43.47 -8.85
N ILE A 535 7.64 -42.62 -9.84
CA ILE A 535 8.14 -41.24 -9.95
C ILE A 535 6.95 -40.31 -9.84
N TYR A 536 7.07 -39.32 -8.94
CA TYR A 536 6.07 -38.27 -8.71
C TYR A 536 6.67 -36.93 -9.08
N PHE A 537 5.97 -36.13 -9.89
CA PHE A 537 6.41 -34.77 -10.16
C PHE A 537 5.24 -33.81 -10.37
N ASN A 538 5.48 -32.54 -10.05
CA ASN A 538 4.55 -31.46 -10.28
C ASN A 538 5.04 -30.60 -11.45
N PRO A 539 4.24 -30.45 -12.55
CA PRO A 539 4.63 -29.67 -13.71
C PRO A 539 4.49 -28.14 -13.52
N ASN A 540 4.04 -27.67 -12.34
CA ASN A 540 3.88 -26.25 -12.02
C ASN A 540 5.22 -25.59 -11.70
N LEU A 541 6.09 -25.40 -12.69
CA LEU A 541 7.42 -24.84 -12.56
C LEU A 541 7.50 -23.41 -13.10
N PHE A 542 8.22 -22.52 -12.40
CA PHE A 542 8.49 -21.13 -12.81
C PHE A 542 7.23 -20.25 -13.00
N THR A 543 6.14 -20.63 -12.37
CA THR A 543 4.82 -20.01 -12.62
C THR A 543 4.48 -18.90 -11.64
N SER A 544 5.08 -18.88 -10.45
CA SER A 544 4.73 -18.06 -9.31
C SER A 544 3.34 -18.39 -8.71
N PHE A 545 2.88 -19.65 -8.93
CA PHE A 545 1.59 -20.15 -8.43
C PHE A 545 1.75 -21.39 -7.53
N LYS A 546 2.78 -21.44 -6.67
CA LYS A 546 2.92 -22.52 -5.68
C LYS A 546 2.10 -22.25 -4.42
N THR A 547 2.14 -21.02 -3.92
CA THR A 547 1.50 -20.64 -2.67
C THR A 547 0.28 -19.76 -2.92
N ASN A 548 -0.89 -20.19 -2.43
CA ASN A 548 -2.13 -19.42 -2.53
C ASN A 548 -2.06 -18.17 -1.66
N PRO A 549 -2.23 -16.95 -2.20
CA PRO A 549 -2.19 -15.72 -1.41
C PRO A 549 -3.46 -15.47 -0.59
N PHE A 550 -4.57 -16.16 -0.88
CA PHE A 550 -5.88 -15.93 -0.24
C PHE A 550 -6.22 -17.04 0.74
N LEU A 551 -5.51 -17.09 1.87
CA LEU A 551 -5.70 -18.10 2.93
C LEU A 551 -6.61 -17.63 4.06
N SER A 552 -6.71 -16.31 4.28
CA SER A 552 -7.53 -15.75 5.37
C SER A 552 -9.02 -15.99 5.11
N GLU A 553 -9.77 -16.30 6.18
CA GLU A 553 -11.24 -16.40 6.08
C GLU A 553 -11.92 -15.04 5.90
N VAL A 554 -11.29 -13.99 6.41
CA VAL A 554 -11.82 -12.62 6.40
C VAL A 554 -10.82 -11.68 5.73
N ARG A 555 -11.36 -10.74 4.96
CA ARG A 555 -10.60 -9.67 4.32
C ARG A 555 -11.29 -8.33 4.54
N ASN A 556 -10.50 -7.29 4.79
CA ASN A 556 -11.00 -5.93 5.02
C ASN A 556 -10.74 -4.98 3.84
N SER A 557 -9.79 -5.31 2.97
CA SER A 557 -9.44 -4.47 1.82
C SER A 557 -10.03 -4.98 0.50
N THR A 558 -10.16 -4.09 -0.47
CA THR A 558 -10.38 -4.41 -1.88
C THR A 558 -9.17 -5.17 -2.43
N ILE A 559 -9.39 -6.15 -3.31
CA ILE A 559 -8.33 -6.81 -4.08
C ILE A 559 -8.11 -5.99 -5.35
N ASP A 560 -6.91 -5.49 -5.54
CA ASP A 560 -6.52 -4.71 -6.70
C ASP A 560 -5.26 -5.31 -7.33
N PHE A 561 -5.42 -6.12 -8.35
CA PHE A 561 -4.31 -6.71 -9.12
C PHE A 561 -3.54 -5.67 -9.96
N GLY A 562 -3.99 -4.42 -9.99
CA GLY A 562 -3.45 -3.33 -10.80
C GLY A 562 -3.87 -3.43 -12.26
N SER A 563 -3.54 -4.52 -12.93
CA SER A 563 -3.89 -4.79 -14.33
C SER A 563 -4.65 -6.11 -14.47
N ILE A 564 -5.35 -6.27 -15.56
CA ILE A 564 -5.81 -7.59 -15.98
C ILE A 564 -4.59 -8.42 -16.42
N ASN A 565 -4.61 -9.71 -16.13
CA ASN A 565 -3.47 -10.61 -16.34
C ASN A 565 -3.86 -11.84 -17.15
N SER A 566 -2.91 -12.37 -17.93
CA SER A 566 -3.06 -13.63 -18.63
C SER A 566 -1.77 -14.44 -18.48
N TYR A 567 -1.90 -15.67 -18.02
CA TYR A 567 -0.78 -16.59 -17.83
C TYR A 567 -0.99 -17.83 -18.71
N ALA A 568 0.04 -18.23 -19.45
CA ALA A 568 0.07 -19.46 -20.21
C ALA A 568 1.31 -20.26 -19.84
N ILE A 569 1.13 -21.52 -19.47
CA ILE A 569 2.20 -22.43 -19.05
C ILE A 569 2.12 -23.65 -19.97
N ASN A 570 3.20 -23.90 -20.70
CA ASN A 570 3.29 -25.01 -21.66
C ASN A 570 4.47 -25.87 -21.23
N GLY A 571 4.22 -27.14 -20.91
CA GLY A 571 5.24 -28.10 -20.52
C GLY A 571 5.24 -29.31 -21.43
N ARG A 572 6.43 -29.78 -21.82
CA ARG A 572 6.67 -31.06 -22.42
C ARG A 572 7.66 -31.84 -21.58
N TYR A 573 7.24 -33.02 -21.12
CA TYR A 573 8.02 -33.84 -20.20
C TYR A 573 8.20 -35.22 -20.83
N LYS A 574 9.46 -35.57 -21.17
CA LYS A 574 9.80 -36.88 -21.74
C LYS A 574 9.78 -37.93 -20.65
N VAL A 575 9.02 -38.99 -20.88
CA VAL A 575 8.92 -40.13 -19.98
C VAL A 575 10.17 -41.01 -20.13
N PRO A 576 10.81 -41.47 -19.01
CA PRO A 576 12.00 -42.31 -19.11
C PRO A 576 11.66 -43.71 -19.62
N THR A 577 12.60 -44.31 -20.37
CA THR A 577 12.49 -45.71 -20.87
C THR A 577 12.31 -46.65 -19.66
N GLY A 578 11.38 -47.59 -19.77
CA GLY A 578 11.05 -48.55 -18.71
C GLY A 578 10.01 -48.04 -17.69
N TYR A 579 9.42 -46.88 -17.98
CA TYR A 579 8.29 -46.34 -17.18
C TYR A 579 7.08 -46.12 -18.09
N LYS A 580 5.91 -46.19 -17.48
CA LYS A 580 4.63 -45.81 -18.07
C LYS A 580 3.93 -44.76 -17.24
N ILE A 581 3.03 -44.03 -17.85
CA ILE A 581 2.16 -43.11 -17.15
C ILE A 581 1.12 -43.91 -16.35
N GLU A 582 1.12 -43.76 -15.04
CA GLU A 582 0.14 -44.40 -14.15
C GLU A 582 -1.05 -43.46 -13.87
N SER A 583 -0.80 -42.19 -13.67
CA SER A 583 -1.86 -41.20 -13.42
C SER A 583 -1.50 -39.82 -13.97
N LEU A 584 -2.46 -39.20 -14.64
CA LEU A 584 -2.43 -37.81 -15.10
C LEU A 584 -3.54 -37.01 -14.42
N PRO A 585 -3.28 -35.75 -14.02
CA PRO A 585 -4.31 -34.82 -13.63
C PRO A 585 -5.39 -34.65 -14.70
N LYS A 586 -6.66 -34.67 -14.32
CA LYS A 586 -7.78 -34.52 -15.26
C LYS A 586 -7.78 -33.15 -15.94
N SER A 587 -7.97 -33.12 -17.25
CA SER A 587 -8.22 -31.87 -17.99
C SER A 587 -9.54 -31.26 -17.55
N LEU A 588 -9.52 -30.06 -17.01
CA LEU A 588 -10.67 -29.38 -16.42
C LEU A 588 -10.61 -27.87 -16.68
N SER A 589 -11.75 -27.20 -16.55
CA SER A 589 -11.86 -25.73 -16.56
C SER A 589 -12.61 -25.26 -15.33
N LEU A 590 -12.09 -24.22 -14.69
CA LEU A 590 -12.76 -23.47 -13.64
C LEU A 590 -13.15 -22.08 -14.16
N LEU A 591 -14.27 -21.59 -13.76
CA LEU A 591 -14.75 -20.25 -14.10
C LEU A 591 -15.40 -19.65 -12.87
N MET A 592 -15.03 -18.41 -12.55
CA MET A 592 -15.77 -17.67 -11.51
C MET A 592 -17.23 -17.45 -11.92
N PRO A 593 -18.15 -17.35 -10.96
CA PRO A 593 -19.58 -17.14 -11.25
C PRO A 593 -19.87 -15.92 -12.15
N ASP A 594 -19.14 -14.83 -11.96
CA ASP A 594 -19.20 -13.59 -12.74
C ASP A 594 -18.35 -13.63 -14.03
N LYS A 595 -17.68 -14.74 -14.31
CA LYS A 595 -16.77 -14.96 -15.43
C LYS A 595 -15.55 -14.04 -15.47
N SER A 596 -15.19 -13.43 -14.35
CA SER A 596 -14.08 -12.48 -14.23
C SER A 596 -12.69 -13.16 -14.24
N ILE A 597 -12.59 -14.39 -13.72
CA ILE A 597 -11.37 -15.19 -13.76
C ILE A 597 -11.71 -16.59 -14.31
N SER A 598 -10.86 -17.10 -15.20
CA SER A 598 -10.94 -18.46 -15.70
C SER A 598 -9.61 -19.17 -15.56
N PHE A 599 -9.64 -20.46 -15.26
CA PHE A 599 -8.51 -21.36 -15.29
C PHE A 599 -8.83 -22.59 -16.14
N LYS A 600 -7.95 -22.93 -17.06
CA LYS A 600 -8.06 -24.13 -17.90
C LYS A 600 -6.79 -24.96 -17.77
N ARG A 601 -6.94 -26.24 -17.49
CA ARG A 601 -5.87 -27.23 -17.46
C ARG A 601 -6.13 -28.29 -18.52
N ILE A 602 -5.11 -28.55 -19.35
CA ILE A 602 -5.06 -29.67 -20.29
C ILE A 602 -3.79 -30.44 -19.96
N VAL A 603 -3.92 -31.73 -19.67
CA VAL A 603 -2.80 -32.67 -19.52
C VAL A 603 -3.11 -33.89 -20.37
N ALA A 604 -2.17 -34.27 -21.20
CA ALA A 604 -2.33 -35.41 -22.16
C ALA A 604 -0.99 -36.11 -22.41
N GLU A 605 -1.08 -37.36 -22.75
CA GLU A 605 0.03 -38.10 -23.35
C GLU A 605 0.01 -37.91 -24.87
N GLN A 606 1.18 -37.65 -25.45
CA GLN A 606 1.37 -37.59 -26.89
C GLN A 606 2.75 -38.13 -27.23
N ASP A 607 2.81 -39.15 -28.10
CA ASP A 607 4.06 -39.77 -28.57
C ASP A 607 4.99 -40.25 -27.45
N GLY A 608 4.44 -40.68 -26.33
CA GLY A 608 5.17 -41.13 -25.15
C GLY A 608 5.66 -39.99 -24.24
N ASP A 609 5.41 -38.73 -24.58
CA ASP A 609 5.68 -37.56 -23.75
C ASP A 609 4.41 -37.07 -23.07
N ILE A 610 4.57 -36.37 -21.94
CA ILE A 610 3.48 -35.70 -21.24
C ILE A 610 3.45 -34.25 -21.68
N LEU A 611 2.30 -33.80 -22.19
CA LEU A 611 2.03 -32.41 -22.54
C LEU A 611 1.13 -31.77 -21.47
N VAL A 612 1.54 -30.60 -21.00
CA VAL A 612 0.81 -29.82 -20.04
C VAL A 612 0.55 -28.43 -20.60
N ASN A 613 -0.69 -27.98 -20.53
CA ASN A 613 -1.07 -26.61 -20.85
C ASN A 613 -2.00 -26.06 -19.77
N TYR A 614 -1.55 -25.02 -19.08
CA TYR A 614 -2.36 -24.24 -18.15
C TYR A 614 -2.58 -22.85 -18.70
N LYS A 615 -3.81 -22.35 -18.61
CA LYS A 615 -4.16 -20.99 -18.98
C LYS A 615 -5.01 -20.36 -17.88
N ILE A 616 -4.57 -19.19 -17.41
CA ILE A 616 -5.27 -18.38 -16.40
C ILE A 616 -5.53 -17.02 -17.02
N ASP A 617 -6.80 -16.62 -17.15
CA ASP A 617 -7.17 -15.33 -17.71
C ASP A 617 -8.01 -14.55 -16.72
N PHE A 618 -7.63 -13.31 -16.49
CA PHE A 618 -8.37 -12.30 -15.74
C PHE A 618 -9.05 -11.36 -16.75
N LYS A 619 -10.30 -11.00 -16.50
CA LYS A 619 -11.04 -9.97 -17.24
C LYS A 619 -11.33 -8.73 -16.40
N LYS A 620 -10.94 -8.76 -15.13
CA LYS A 620 -11.17 -7.72 -14.15
C LYS A 620 -9.95 -7.65 -13.24
N ALA A 621 -9.49 -6.43 -12.96
CA ALA A 621 -8.34 -6.20 -12.09
C ALA A 621 -8.74 -5.87 -10.65
N LEU A 622 -9.94 -5.34 -10.45
CA LEU A 622 -10.42 -4.84 -9.18
C LEU A 622 -11.61 -5.67 -8.68
N PHE A 623 -11.52 -6.18 -7.43
CA PHE A 623 -12.60 -6.91 -6.77
C PHE A 623 -12.90 -6.30 -5.41
N LEU A 624 -14.18 -6.02 -5.17
CA LEU A 624 -14.62 -5.44 -3.92
C LEU A 624 -14.54 -6.48 -2.78
N LYS A 625 -14.53 -5.99 -1.56
CA LYS A 625 -14.46 -6.82 -0.35
C LYS A 625 -15.52 -7.94 -0.34
N ASP A 626 -16.74 -7.66 -0.79
CA ASP A 626 -17.85 -8.62 -0.79
C ASP A 626 -17.65 -9.76 -1.80
N GLU A 627 -16.75 -9.60 -2.77
CA GLU A 627 -16.41 -10.62 -3.77
C GLU A 627 -15.31 -11.58 -3.25
N TYR A 628 -14.71 -11.30 -2.08
CA TYR A 628 -13.56 -12.02 -1.57
C TYR A 628 -13.80 -13.52 -1.41
N VAL A 629 -14.94 -13.94 -0.87
CA VAL A 629 -15.23 -15.36 -0.66
C VAL A 629 -15.19 -16.14 -1.97
N SER A 630 -15.77 -15.59 -3.03
CA SER A 630 -15.77 -16.23 -4.36
C SER A 630 -14.35 -16.36 -4.93
N ILE A 631 -13.51 -15.34 -4.75
CA ILE A 631 -12.10 -15.36 -5.19
C ILE A 631 -11.31 -16.38 -4.39
N ARG A 632 -11.42 -16.37 -3.06
CA ARG A 632 -10.74 -17.33 -2.18
C ARG A 632 -11.06 -18.77 -2.57
N ASP A 633 -12.34 -19.07 -2.78
CA ASP A 633 -12.78 -20.43 -3.13
C ASP A 633 -12.33 -20.83 -4.54
N PHE A 634 -12.33 -19.89 -5.51
CA PHE A 634 -11.77 -20.11 -6.84
C PHE A 634 -10.27 -20.40 -6.77
N TYR A 635 -9.50 -19.55 -6.06
CA TYR A 635 -8.06 -19.70 -5.89
C TYR A 635 -7.71 -21.02 -5.18
N LYS A 636 -8.44 -21.39 -4.15
CA LYS A 636 -8.25 -22.66 -3.46
C LYS A 636 -8.31 -23.83 -4.45
N LYS A 637 -9.37 -23.91 -5.24
CA LYS A 637 -9.53 -24.99 -6.25
C LYS A 637 -8.47 -24.91 -7.34
N MET A 638 -8.15 -23.72 -7.83
CA MET A 638 -7.12 -23.53 -8.85
C MET A 638 -5.74 -24.00 -8.36
N TYR A 639 -5.37 -23.65 -7.12
CA TYR A 639 -4.08 -24.06 -6.55
C TYR A 639 -4.04 -25.57 -6.23
N GLU A 640 -5.12 -26.17 -5.78
CA GLU A 640 -5.24 -27.65 -5.66
C GLU A 640 -4.97 -28.30 -7.02
N MET A 641 -5.58 -27.81 -8.10
CA MET A 641 -5.38 -28.33 -9.46
C MET A 641 -3.97 -28.10 -10.00
N LEU A 642 -3.35 -26.91 -9.74
CA LEU A 642 -1.99 -26.60 -10.18
C LEU A 642 -0.94 -27.47 -9.47
N ASN A 643 -1.22 -27.93 -8.26
CA ASN A 643 -0.29 -28.69 -7.44
C ASN A 643 -0.57 -30.22 -7.47
N GLU A 644 -1.50 -30.68 -8.30
CA GLU A 644 -1.76 -32.10 -8.51
C GLU A 644 -0.59 -32.77 -9.25
N GLN A 645 -0.11 -33.88 -8.73
CA GLN A 645 1.07 -34.57 -9.26
C GLN A 645 0.75 -35.49 -10.43
N ILE A 646 1.70 -35.65 -11.32
CA ILE A 646 1.77 -36.68 -12.33
C ILE A 646 2.53 -37.87 -11.75
N VAL A 647 2.05 -39.09 -12.04
CA VAL A 647 2.62 -40.33 -11.48
C VAL A 647 3.06 -41.24 -12.65
N LEU A 648 4.33 -41.62 -12.61
CA LEU A 648 4.90 -42.64 -13.50
C LEU A 648 5.18 -43.91 -12.71
N LYS A 649 5.00 -45.07 -13.34
CA LYS A 649 5.26 -46.38 -12.75
C LYS A 649 6.26 -47.13 -13.60
N LYS A 650 7.23 -47.80 -12.98
CA LYS A 650 8.17 -48.68 -13.63
C LYS A 650 7.45 -49.90 -14.23
N ILE A 651 7.82 -50.29 -15.46
CA ILE A 651 7.22 -51.42 -16.19
C ILE A 651 7.83 -52.72 -15.71
#